data_a55b9e8dcf1ecbbe537ee1edc510fa50
#
_entry.id   a55b9e8dcf1ecbbe537ee1edc510fa50
#
_cell.length_a   1.000
_cell.length_b   1.000
_cell.length_c   1.000
_cell.angle_alpha   90.00
_cell.angle_beta   90.00
_cell.angle_gamma   90.00
#
_symmetry.space_group_name_H-M   'P 1'
#
loop_
_entity.id
_entity.type
_entity.pdbx_description
1 polymer ?
#
loop_
_entity_poly.entity_id
_entity_poly.type
_entity_poly.pdbx_seq_one_letter_code
_entity_poly.pdbx_strand_id
1 'polypeptide(L)'
;SGTNDFLRWWQKRLYEFCFMDISQGMHVDQNWVNFAPVMFEGVHILKDPAYNIAYWNLHSHGRAMSFEKGKWHVHGKLVVFFHFSGIDLKDLEKISTHQTRFILSNFPNLRPLFELYRDLLLENGYEECRKWRYAYGYFDNGVSITDFIRKSYNSFTKTGGYFSNPFSSSHSQSFFNWLNHSMESEKPGLLYPITHLMAYIYNNRVDIKFAHPQPQGADRMGFSRWFATQGKKDNQLDDAFIPGTQRFTEFSFPTQAPKSGVFAPRRDRPKHSLTPETLRKLPLGVNYAGYFRGEFGVAVAARNYIHALQTTRIPSVLNNIIATNHRNHDATFSDFSDDNPYFINIIHVNADQAKRFRDLKGRQYYKDHYNIGVWVWELETFPKKWLARFENYQEIWVPSEFCRRSIGQVSPIPVTKIKHPIILDEKAIRPNRSKFQIAEDEFSFLFVFDYLSVFERKNPVEMIRAFQKAFGKTDKVCLIVKSINSHIAPEKAAQIHTLSEGYNIRFIDRHLDPEDMLSLMASVDCFVSLHRSEGFGLGMAQSMYIGKPVIATGYSGNMDFMTDENSFLVNFELVELQEDYKPYEKGNMWAEPDFDHAVELMRLVYNDRALAERKAQQAEKDIKNELSPQAIGAEMQARIKQIYEG
;
A
#
# COMPACT_ATOMS: atom_id res chain seq x y z
N SER A 1 -23.99 -32.68 16.32
CA SER A 1 -22.91 -32.50 17.30
C SER A 1 -21.99 -31.40 16.79
N GLY A 2 -21.44 -30.58 17.68
CA GLY A 2 -20.63 -29.39 17.35
C GLY A 2 -19.48 -29.68 16.35
N THR A 3 -18.92 -30.88 16.34
CA THR A 3 -17.88 -31.28 15.37
C THR A 3 -18.41 -31.30 13.92
N ASN A 4 -19.61 -31.82 13.68
CA ASN A 4 -20.21 -31.85 12.36
C ASN A 4 -20.60 -30.46 11.88
N ASP A 5 -21.04 -29.58 12.79
CA ASP A 5 -21.39 -28.21 12.48
C ASP A 5 -20.15 -27.39 12.11
N PHE A 6 -19.04 -27.58 12.84
CA PHE A 6 -17.74 -27.02 12.47
C PHE A 6 -17.26 -27.51 11.11
N LEU A 7 -17.26 -28.82 10.86
CA LEU A 7 -16.79 -29.38 9.59
C LEU A 7 -17.60 -28.87 8.39
N ARG A 8 -18.92 -28.77 8.49
CA ARG A 8 -19.78 -28.22 7.44
C ARG A 8 -19.50 -26.74 7.19
N TRP A 9 -19.36 -25.96 8.27
CA TRP A 9 -19.00 -24.55 8.18
C TRP A 9 -17.63 -24.38 7.54
N TRP A 10 -16.62 -25.15 7.98
CA TRP A 10 -15.27 -25.10 7.46
C TRP A 10 -15.22 -25.48 5.98
N GLN A 11 -15.87 -26.58 5.60
CA GLN A 11 -16.02 -26.99 4.19
C GLN A 11 -16.62 -25.88 3.32
N LYS A 12 -17.66 -25.20 3.79
CA LYS A 12 -18.28 -24.08 3.06
C LYS A 12 -17.30 -22.91 2.88
N ARG A 13 -16.50 -22.61 3.91
CA ARG A 13 -15.47 -21.56 3.81
C ARG A 13 -14.35 -21.93 2.86
N LEU A 14 -13.87 -23.15 2.92
CA LEU A 14 -12.79 -23.62 2.04
C LEU A 14 -13.21 -23.68 0.56
N TYR A 15 -14.47 -23.91 0.28
CA TYR A 15 -14.96 -23.90 -1.10
C TYR A 15 -14.69 -22.58 -1.84
N GLU A 16 -14.85 -21.46 -1.15
CA GLU A 16 -14.67 -20.13 -1.74
C GLU A 16 -13.30 -19.51 -1.42
N PHE A 17 -12.72 -19.81 -0.27
CA PHE A 17 -11.63 -19.04 0.33
C PHE A 17 -10.38 -19.86 0.67
N CYS A 18 -10.23 -21.06 0.16
CA CYS A 18 -9.01 -21.86 0.32
C CYS A 18 -7.96 -21.48 -0.73
N PHE A 19 -7.41 -20.27 -0.61
CA PHE A 19 -6.32 -19.79 -1.47
C PHE A 19 -5.27 -19.06 -0.66
N MET A 20 -4.07 -18.90 -1.24
CA MET A 20 -2.97 -18.17 -0.65
C MET A 20 -2.96 -16.74 -1.22
N ASP A 21 -3.26 -15.76 -0.40
CA ASP A 21 -3.07 -14.35 -0.71
C ASP A 21 -2.78 -13.58 0.59
N ILE A 22 -1.49 -13.44 0.87
CA ILE A 22 -1.01 -12.77 2.09
C ILE A 22 -1.46 -11.31 2.17
N SER A 23 -1.64 -10.66 1.01
CA SER A 23 -2.08 -9.27 0.96
C SER A 23 -3.53 -9.07 1.43
N GLN A 24 -4.35 -10.11 1.29
CA GLN A 24 -5.72 -10.16 1.81
C GLN A 24 -5.83 -10.92 3.15
N GLY A 25 -4.71 -11.25 3.77
CA GLY A 25 -4.67 -12.03 4.99
C GLY A 25 -5.12 -13.49 4.80
N MET A 26 -5.17 -14.00 3.57
CA MET A 26 -5.64 -15.35 3.27
C MET A 26 -4.49 -16.34 3.24
N HIS A 27 -4.58 -17.34 4.11
CA HIS A 27 -3.59 -18.40 4.25
C HIS A 27 -4.30 -19.78 4.24
N VAL A 28 -4.78 -20.16 3.07
CA VAL A 28 -5.50 -21.41 2.76
C VAL A 28 -6.55 -21.78 3.82
N ASP A 29 -6.46 -22.96 4.41
CA ASP A 29 -7.40 -23.48 5.39
C ASP A 29 -7.18 -22.97 6.82
N GLN A 30 -5.95 -22.55 7.15
CA GLN A 30 -5.53 -22.25 8.52
C GLN A 30 -6.26 -21.06 9.14
N ASN A 31 -6.52 -20.00 8.37
CA ASN A 31 -7.21 -18.81 8.88
C ASN A 31 -8.58 -19.13 9.47
N TRP A 32 -9.32 -20.04 8.83
CA TRP A 32 -10.68 -20.37 9.23
C TRP A 32 -10.72 -21.16 10.53
N VAL A 33 -9.76 -22.05 10.75
CA VAL A 33 -9.67 -22.84 12.00
C VAL A 33 -9.45 -21.94 13.22
N ASN A 34 -8.79 -20.80 13.06
CA ASN A 34 -8.57 -19.85 14.16
C ASN A 34 -9.87 -19.28 14.73
N PHE A 35 -10.97 -19.27 13.98
CA PHE A 35 -12.28 -18.83 14.46
C PHE A 35 -13.05 -19.93 15.23
N ALA A 36 -12.62 -21.19 15.15
CA ALA A 36 -13.35 -22.28 15.79
C ALA A 36 -13.60 -22.07 17.29
N PRO A 37 -12.63 -21.61 18.11
CA PRO A 37 -12.85 -21.39 19.54
C PRO A 37 -13.88 -20.29 19.88
N VAL A 38 -14.12 -19.37 18.94
CA VAL A 38 -15.08 -18.26 19.11
C VAL A 38 -16.47 -18.62 18.62
N MET A 39 -16.56 -19.46 17.58
CA MET A 39 -17.81 -19.73 16.86
C MET A 39 -18.50 -21.03 17.30
N PHE A 40 -17.78 -21.96 17.93
CA PHE A 40 -18.30 -23.28 18.26
C PHE A 40 -18.06 -23.62 19.73
N GLU A 41 -19.06 -24.13 20.38
CA GLU A 41 -18.95 -24.64 21.76
C GLU A 41 -18.19 -25.99 21.81
N GLY A 42 -17.55 -26.27 22.93
CA GLY A 42 -16.83 -27.53 23.13
C GLY A 42 -15.49 -27.64 22.41
N VAL A 43 -14.96 -26.56 21.88
CA VAL A 43 -13.60 -26.54 21.24
C VAL A 43 -12.55 -26.58 22.34
N HIS A 44 -11.68 -27.59 22.28
CA HIS A 44 -10.53 -27.71 23.16
C HIS A 44 -9.23 -27.40 22.45
N ILE A 45 -8.49 -26.41 22.95
CA ILE A 45 -7.16 -26.06 22.44
C ILE A 45 -6.13 -26.88 23.17
N LEU A 46 -5.59 -27.89 22.51
CA LEU A 46 -4.56 -28.77 23.06
C LEU A 46 -3.22 -28.00 23.21
N LYS A 47 -2.84 -27.72 24.45
CA LYS A 47 -1.59 -26.99 24.79
C LYS A 47 -0.42 -27.91 25.14
N ASP A 48 -0.52 -29.20 24.88
CA ASP A 48 0.52 -30.17 25.21
C ASP A 48 1.75 -29.94 24.28
N PRO A 49 2.96 -29.71 24.83
CA PRO A 49 4.16 -29.45 24.05
C PRO A 49 4.60 -30.62 23.16
N ALA A 50 4.11 -31.82 23.42
CA ALA A 50 4.43 -33.02 22.64
C ALA A 50 3.77 -33.06 21.24
N TYR A 51 2.81 -32.17 20.99
CA TYR A 51 2.09 -32.08 19.74
C TYR A 51 2.56 -30.91 18.88
N ASN A 52 2.55 -31.11 17.55
CA ASN A 52 2.83 -30.11 16.52
C ASN A 52 4.14 -29.36 16.77
N ILE A 53 5.22 -30.11 17.04
CA ILE A 53 6.56 -29.53 17.16
C ILE A 53 7.04 -29.20 15.74
N ALA A 54 7.50 -27.97 15.51
CA ALA A 54 7.92 -27.51 14.21
C ALA A 54 8.90 -26.32 14.33
N TYR A 55 9.50 -25.91 13.21
CA TYR A 55 10.50 -24.83 13.18
C TYR A 55 10.01 -23.53 13.84
N TRP A 56 8.72 -23.22 13.80
CA TRP A 56 8.16 -21.99 14.37
C TRP A 56 8.06 -21.99 15.91
N ASN A 57 8.19 -23.15 16.54
CA ASN A 57 8.07 -23.26 18.01
C ASN A 57 9.23 -23.99 18.70
N LEU A 58 10.28 -24.40 17.98
CA LEU A 58 11.49 -25.03 18.55
C LEU A 58 12.22 -24.12 19.54
N HIS A 59 12.16 -22.79 19.34
CA HIS A 59 12.81 -21.79 20.20
C HIS A 59 11.94 -21.38 21.40
N SER A 60 10.72 -21.87 21.50
CA SER A 60 9.84 -21.56 22.63
C SER A 60 10.34 -22.22 23.90
N HIS A 61 10.26 -21.47 25.02
CA HIS A 61 10.61 -22.01 26.34
C HIS A 61 9.93 -23.35 26.57
N GLY A 62 10.76 -24.35 26.82
CA GLY A 62 10.26 -25.65 27.16
C GLY A 62 9.99 -26.63 26.02
N ARG A 63 10.50 -26.38 24.82
CA ARG A 63 10.44 -27.35 23.72
C ARG A 63 11.80 -27.95 23.35
N ALA A 64 12.77 -27.95 24.32
CA ALA A 64 14.01 -28.68 24.16
C ALA A 64 13.70 -30.20 24.05
N MET A 65 14.15 -30.79 22.94
CA MET A 65 13.94 -32.21 22.67
C MET A 65 15.14 -33.02 23.12
N SER A 66 14.88 -34.21 23.68
CA SER A 66 15.88 -35.23 23.99
C SER A 66 15.54 -36.55 23.31
N PHE A 67 16.57 -37.36 23.06
CA PHE A 67 16.41 -38.73 22.55
C PHE A 67 16.87 -39.72 23.62
N GLU A 68 15.93 -40.46 24.21
CA GLU A 68 16.18 -41.32 25.34
C GLU A 68 15.49 -42.68 25.11
N LYS A 69 16.22 -43.76 25.35
CA LYS A 69 15.70 -45.15 25.23
C LYS A 69 15.03 -45.41 23.86
N GLY A 70 15.59 -44.85 22.78
CA GLY A 70 15.06 -45.04 21.43
C GLY A 70 13.82 -44.22 21.09
N LYS A 71 13.46 -43.24 21.90
CA LYS A 71 12.26 -42.41 21.70
C LYS A 71 12.58 -40.91 21.90
N TRP A 72 11.86 -40.09 21.17
CA TRP A 72 11.95 -38.62 21.28
C TRP A 72 11.05 -38.12 22.40
N HIS A 73 11.59 -37.24 23.23
CA HIS A 73 10.87 -36.61 24.33
C HIS A 73 10.98 -35.08 24.24
N VAL A 74 9.95 -34.41 24.73
CA VAL A 74 9.92 -32.96 24.97
C VAL A 74 9.33 -32.73 26.36
N HIS A 75 10.06 -32.02 27.24
CA HIS A 75 9.68 -31.88 28.66
C HIS A 75 9.40 -33.23 29.36
N GLY A 76 10.16 -34.24 29.07
CA GLY A 76 9.95 -35.59 29.65
C GLY A 76 8.73 -36.33 29.13
N LYS A 77 7.92 -35.75 28.23
CA LYS A 77 6.79 -36.40 27.57
C LYS A 77 7.25 -36.95 26.22
N LEU A 78 6.71 -38.12 25.87
CA LEU A 78 6.91 -38.72 24.55
C LEU A 78 6.37 -37.79 23.45
N VAL A 79 7.18 -37.50 22.43
CA VAL A 79 6.75 -36.72 21.26
C VAL A 79 5.64 -37.48 20.52
N VAL A 80 4.52 -36.82 20.28
CA VAL A 80 3.39 -37.39 19.55
C VAL A 80 3.55 -37.20 18.05
N PHE A 81 3.82 -35.96 17.61
CA PHE A 81 4.22 -35.72 16.23
C PHE A 81 5.08 -34.47 16.05
N PHE A 82 5.96 -34.53 15.04
CA PHE A 82 6.80 -33.44 14.55
C PHE A 82 6.37 -33.05 13.15
N HIS A 83 6.21 -31.74 12.91
CA HIS A 83 5.76 -31.20 11.63
C HIS A 83 6.97 -30.69 10.81
N PHE A 84 7.42 -31.45 9.81
CA PHE A 84 8.56 -31.12 8.96
C PHE A 84 8.18 -30.15 7.83
N SER A 85 7.56 -29.03 8.14
CA SER A 85 7.11 -28.04 7.14
C SER A 85 8.30 -27.46 6.38
N GLY A 86 8.29 -27.58 5.07
CA GLY A 86 9.31 -27.01 4.19
C GLY A 86 10.71 -27.65 4.31
N ILE A 87 10.82 -28.91 4.72
CA ILE A 87 12.11 -29.60 4.76
C ILE A 87 12.80 -29.62 3.39
N ASP A 88 14.09 -29.32 3.35
CA ASP A 88 14.92 -29.48 2.15
C ASP A 88 15.73 -30.78 2.27
N LEU A 89 15.34 -31.82 1.53
CA LEU A 89 16.01 -33.12 1.59
C LEU A 89 17.43 -33.09 1.02
N LYS A 90 17.80 -32.06 0.26
CA LYS A 90 19.17 -31.89 -0.29
C LYS A 90 20.10 -31.18 0.69
N ASP A 91 19.54 -30.39 1.57
CA ASP A 91 20.29 -29.58 2.54
C ASP A 91 19.53 -29.55 3.87
N LEU A 92 19.79 -30.57 4.71
CA LEU A 92 19.15 -30.69 6.02
C LEU A 92 19.58 -29.58 7.01
N GLU A 93 20.64 -28.83 6.70
CA GLU A 93 20.99 -27.65 7.53
C GLU A 93 19.84 -26.63 7.53
N LYS A 94 19.10 -26.54 6.45
CA LYS A 94 17.85 -25.76 6.39
C LYS A 94 16.73 -26.50 7.09
N ILE A 95 16.46 -26.20 8.34
CA ILE A 95 15.33 -26.78 9.09
C ILE A 95 14.02 -26.64 8.30
N SER A 96 13.86 -25.54 7.57
CA SER A 96 12.71 -25.28 6.71
C SER A 96 13.05 -24.22 5.66
N THR A 97 12.54 -24.40 4.44
CA THR A 97 12.62 -23.39 3.36
C THR A 97 11.78 -22.13 3.62
N HIS A 98 10.92 -22.16 4.65
CA HIS A 98 10.04 -21.03 5.00
C HIS A 98 10.71 -20.03 5.96
N GLN A 99 11.94 -20.27 6.40
CA GLN A 99 12.66 -19.41 7.33
C GLN A 99 14.18 -19.51 7.16
N THR A 100 14.90 -18.48 7.61
CA THR A 100 16.37 -18.41 7.58
C THR A 100 16.98 -18.13 8.95
N ARG A 101 16.17 -18.03 10.01
CA ARG A 101 16.61 -17.68 11.37
C ARG A 101 17.39 -18.79 12.09
N PHE A 102 17.03 -20.05 11.78
CA PHE A 102 17.59 -21.22 12.45
C PHE A 102 18.07 -22.23 11.43
N ILE A 103 19.21 -22.83 11.73
CA ILE A 103 19.79 -23.96 11.00
C ILE A 103 19.82 -25.18 11.90
N LEU A 104 19.92 -26.39 11.34
CA LEU A 104 19.88 -27.64 12.09
C LEU A 104 21.04 -27.73 13.09
N SER A 105 22.19 -27.15 12.79
CA SER A 105 23.33 -27.04 13.71
C SER A 105 23.05 -26.25 14.98
N ASN A 106 22.00 -25.41 15.02
CA ASN A 106 21.53 -24.77 16.25
C ASN A 106 20.82 -25.76 17.20
N PHE A 107 20.41 -26.91 16.69
CA PHE A 107 19.67 -27.96 17.40
C PHE A 107 20.28 -29.35 17.13
N PRO A 108 21.51 -29.61 17.59
CA PRO A 108 22.25 -30.82 17.22
C PRO A 108 21.51 -32.11 17.58
N ASN A 109 20.71 -32.09 18.64
CA ASN A 109 19.90 -33.23 19.07
C ASN A 109 18.79 -33.60 18.07
N LEU A 110 18.40 -32.71 17.16
CA LEU A 110 17.37 -32.96 16.16
C LEU A 110 17.92 -33.61 14.89
N ARG A 111 19.22 -33.56 14.65
CA ARG A 111 19.83 -34.08 13.42
C ARG A 111 19.41 -35.54 13.12
N PRO A 112 19.47 -36.49 14.08
CA PRO A 112 19.04 -37.85 13.81
C PRO A 112 17.55 -37.97 13.45
N LEU A 113 16.71 -37.08 13.94
CA LEU A 113 15.27 -37.05 13.60
C LEU A 113 15.03 -36.58 12.16
N PHE A 114 15.78 -35.57 11.72
CA PHE A 114 15.70 -35.06 10.36
C PHE A 114 16.28 -36.07 9.34
N GLU A 115 17.38 -36.75 9.70
CA GLU A 115 17.96 -37.83 8.91
C GLU A 115 17.00 -39.00 8.78
N LEU A 116 16.40 -39.45 9.89
CA LEU A 116 15.39 -40.50 9.87
C LEU A 116 14.20 -40.17 8.96
N TYR A 117 13.69 -38.92 9.07
CA TYR A 117 12.57 -38.51 8.24
C TYR A 117 12.93 -38.43 6.75
N ARG A 118 14.11 -37.89 6.42
CA ARG A 118 14.64 -37.89 5.04
C ARG A 118 14.72 -39.33 4.50
N ASP A 119 15.32 -40.23 5.27
CA ASP A 119 15.57 -41.61 4.82
C ASP A 119 14.24 -42.34 4.61
N LEU A 120 13.27 -42.17 5.52
CA LEU A 120 11.91 -42.69 5.35
C LEU A 120 11.22 -42.14 4.07
N LEU A 121 11.36 -40.86 3.76
CA LEU A 121 10.79 -40.27 2.55
C LEU A 121 11.43 -40.88 1.28
N LEU A 122 12.76 -41.03 1.29
CA LEU A 122 13.49 -41.62 0.17
C LEU A 122 13.12 -43.10 -0.02
N GLU A 123 13.02 -43.88 1.05
CA GLU A 123 12.61 -45.29 1.04
C GLU A 123 11.17 -45.43 0.52
N ASN A 124 10.29 -44.51 0.85
CA ASN A 124 8.88 -44.50 0.40
C ASN A 124 8.65 -43.82 -0.96
N GLY A 125 9.68 -43.69 -1.80
CA GLY A 125 9.55 -43.31 -3.19
C GLY A 125 9.48 -41.80 -3.47
N TYR A 126 9.99 -40.96 -2.57
CA TYR A 126 10.01 -39.50 -2.75
C TYR A 126 10.58 -39.07 -4.11
N GLU A 127 11.70 -39.67 -4.56
CA GLU A 127 12.35 -39.30 -5.82
C GLU A 127 11.51 -39.61 -7.06
N GLU A 128 10.60 -40.55 -6.96
CA GLU A 128 9.65 -40.87 -8.02
C GLU A 128 8.42 -39.98 -7.94
N CYS A 129 7.79 -39.89 -6.76
CA CYS A 129 6.54 -39.17 -6.58
C CYS A 129 6.70 -37.67 -6.85
N ARG A 130 7.86 -37.07 -6.52
CA ARG A 130 8.11 -35.64 -6.79
C ARG A 130 8.18 -35.29 -8.28
N LYS A 131 8.31 -36.27 -9.17
CA LYS A 131 8.29 -36.10 -10.63
C LYS A 131 6.87 -36.08 -11.18
N TRP A 132 5.91 -36.56 -10.42
CA TRP A 132 4.52 -36.57 -10.84
C TRP A 132 4.00 -35.14 -10.99
N ARG A 133 3.35 -34.93 -12.12
CA ARG A 133 2.72 -33.63 -12.37
C ARG A 133 1.46 -33.53 -11.52
N TYR A 134 1.25 -32.35 -10.92
CA TYR A 134 -0.01 -32.07 -10.26
C TYR A 134 -1.13 -31.99 -11.30
N ALA A 135 -2.03 -32.96 -11.30
CA ALA A 135 -3.04 -33.12 -12.34
C ALA A 135 -3.90 -31.89 -12.57
N TYR A 136 -4.26 -31.19 -11.50
CA TYR A 136 -5.03 -29.92 -11.58
C TYR A 136 -4.17 -28.69 -11.95
N GLY A 137 -2.91 -28.87 -12.25
CA GLY A 137 -2.01 -27.85 -12.78
C GLY A 137 -2.11 -27.65 -14.29
N TYR A 138 -2.88 -28.51 -14.96
CA TYR A 138 -2.97 -28.54 -16.43
C TYR A 138 -4.41 -28.79 -16.87
N PHE A 139 -4.74 -28.31 -18.08
CA PHE A 139 -5.89 -28.80 -18.82
C PHE A 139 -5.62 -30.23 -19.36
N ASP A 140 -6.66 -30.93 -19.78
CA ASP A 140 -6.57 -32.28 -20.33
C ASP A 140 -5.72 -32.38 -21.62
N ASN A 141 -5.50 -31.27 -22.32
CA ASN A 141 -4.61 -31.13 -23.47
C ASN A 141 -3.14 -30.81 -23.08
N GLY A 142 -2.81 -30.81 -21.80
CA GLY A 142 -1.46 -30.54 -21.27
C GLY A 142 -1.05 -29.07 -21.14
N VAL A 143 -1.93 -28.14 -21.49
CA VAL A 143 -1.68 -26.69 -21.32
C VAL A 143 -1.72 -26.32 -19.85
N SER A 144 -0.73 -25.55 -19.39
CA SER A 144 -0.58 -25.14 -17.99
C SER A 144 -1.68 -24.19 -17.52
N ILE A 145 -2.21 -24.44 -16.32
CA ILE A 145 -3.18 -23.58 -15.64
C ILE A 145 -2.42 -22.72 -14.60
N THR A 146 -2.08 -21.50 -15.00
CA THR A 146 -1.38 -20.54 -14.14
C THR A 146 -2.33 -19.97 -13.07
N ASP A 147 -1.78 -19.31 -12.05
CA ASP A 147 -2.57 -18.62 -11.03
C ASP A 147 -3.50 -17.58 -11.63
N PHE A 148 -3.07 -16.94 -12.71
CA PHE A 148 -3.87 -15.96 -13.43
C PHE A 148 -5.12 -16.60 -14.07
N ILE A 149 -4.97 -17.77 -14.69
CA ILE A 149 -6.07 -18.54 -15.26
C ILE A 149 -7.04 -18.99 -14.16
N ARG A 150 -6.54 -19.40 -12.97
CA ARG A 150 -7.38 -19.73 -11.81
C ARG A 150 -8.18 -18.53 -11.32
N LYS A 151 -7.55 -17.37 -11.24
CA LYS A 151 -8.22 -16.11 -10.85
C LYS A 151 -9.30 -15.72 -11.86
N SER A 152 -9.07 -15.93 -13.16
CA SER A 152 -10.08 -15.67 -14.19
C SER A 152 -11.29 -16.60 -14.07
N TYR A 153 -11.08 -17.87 -13.74
CA TYR A 153 -12.15 -18.83 -13.44
C TYR A 153 -13.00 -18.37 -12.25
N ASN A 154 -12.34 -18.00 -11.15
CA ASN A 154 -13.03 -17.50 -9.95
C ASN A 154 -13.83 -16.23 -10.22
N SER A 155 -13.31 -15.32 -11.06
CA SER A 155 -14.05 -14.12 -11.48
C SER A 155 -15.28 -14.47 -12.29
N PHE A 156 -15.18 -15.40 -13.23
CA PHE A 156 -16.28 -15.87 -14.06
C PHE A 156 -17.39 -16.55 -13.22
N THR A 157 -17.02 -17.42 -12.28
CA THR A 157 -17.99 -18.12 -11.42
C THR A 157 -18.74 -17.17 -10.48
N LYS A 158 -18.09 -16.11 -10.00
CA LYS A 158 -18.76 -15.06 -9.19
C LYS A 158 -19.87 -14.30 -9.95
N THR A 159 -19.79 -14.26 -11.27
CA THR A 159 -20.84 -13.68 -12.13
C THR A 159 -21.93 -14.68 -12.55
N GLY A 160 -21.94 -15.86 -11.91
CA GLY A 160 -22.96 -16.91 -12.19
C GLY A 160 -22.57 -17.87 -13.32
N GLY A 161 -21.34 -17.76 -13.86
CA GLY A 161 -20.83 -18.70 -14.87
C GLY A 161 -20.51 -20.08 -14.30
N TYR A 162 -20.68 -21.13 -15.10
CA TYR A 162 -20.43 -22.51 -14.70
C TYR A 162 -19.84 -23.32 -15.85
N PHE A 163 -18.85 -24.13 -15.56
CA PHE A 163 -18.31 -25.16 -16.43
C PHE A 163 -18.38 -26.52 -15.70
N SER A 164 -18.92 -27.55 -16.34
CA SER A 164 -19.05 -28.88 -15.74
C SER A 164 -17.71 -29.50 -15.36
N ASN A 165 -16.70 -29.30 -16.18
CA ASN A 165 -15.30 -29.65 -15.90
C ASN A 165 -14.38 -28.50 -16.33
N PRO A 166 -13.85 -27.69 -15.38
CA PRO A 166 -13.00 -26.54 -15.71
C PRO A 166 -11.62 -26.93 -16.24
N PHE A 167 -11.24 -28.21 -16.14
CA PHE A 167 -9.95 -28.72 -16.63
C PHE A 167 -10.03 -29.27 -18.04
N SER A 168 -11.23 -29.41 -18.63
CA SER A 168 -11.40 -29.93 -19.96
C SER A 168 -11.17 -28.90 -21.05
N SER A 169 -10.52 -29.34 -22.14
CA SER A 169 -10.38 -28.58 -23.39
C SER A 169 -11.17 -29.20 -24.55
N SER A 170 -11.78 -30.40 -24.34
CA SER A 170 -12.23 -31.27 -25.40
C SER A 170 -13.54 -30.90 -26.09
N HIS A 171 -14.34 -29.96 -25.53
CA HIS A 171 -15.60 -29.53 -26.13
C HIS A 171 -15.66 -27.98 -26.25
N SER A 172 -16.44 -27.49 -27.22
CA SER A 172 -16.51 -26.08 -27.59
C SER A 172 -16.92 -25.13 -26.45
N GLN A 173 -17.69 -25.63 -25.48
CA GLN A 173 -18.15 -24.88 -24.30
C GLN A 173 -17.28 -25.13 -23.06
N SER A 174 -16.05 -25.65 -23.22
CA SER A 174 -15.10 -25.80 -22.11
C SER A 174 -14.56 -24.45 -21.65
N PHE A 175 -14.06 -24.39 -20.41
CA PHE A 175 -13.42 -23.20 -19.89
C PHE A 175 -12.18 -22.81 -20.72
N PHE A 176 -11.39 -23.79 -21.16
CA PHE A 176 -10.26 -23.57 -22.05
C PHE A 176 -10.67 -22.87 -23.37
N ASN A 177 -11.70 -23.39 -24.03
CA ASN A 177 -12.18 -22.81 -25.27
C ASN A 177 -12.86 -21.46 -25.06
N TRP A 178 -13.55 -21.25 -23.94
CA TRP A 178 -14.10 -19.96 -23.57
C TRP A 178 -12.98 -18.92 -23.38
N LEU A 179 -11.90 -19.24 -22.70
CA LEU A 179 -10.75 -18.33 -22.55
C LEU A 179 -10.19 -17.86 -23.90
N ASN A 180 -10.17 -18.77 -24.89
CA ASN A 180 -9.67 -18.51 -26.24
C ASN A 180 -10.72 -17.92 -27.19
N HIS A 181 -12.01 -17.91 -26.79
CA HIS A 181 -13.06 -17.40 -27.65
C HIS A 181 -13.04 -15.88 -27.72
N SER A 182 -13.31 -15.33 -28.93
CA SER A 182 -13.39 -13.89 -29.14
C SER A 182 -14.62 -13.29 -28.41
N MET A 183 -14.42 -12.20 -27.70
CA MET A 183 -15.53 -11.42 -27.15
C MET A 183 -16.39 -10.74 -28.24
N GLU A 184 -15.92 -10.72 -29.48
CA GLU A 184 -16.56 -10.10 -30.63
C GLU A 184 -16.96 -11.16 -31.66
N SER A 185 -17.54 -12.26 -31.20
CA SER A 185 -17.94 -13.43 -32.04
C SER A 185 -18.88 -13.09 -33.19
N GLU A 186 -19.60 -11.96 -33.10
CA GLU A 186 -20.49 -11.48 -34.16
C GLU A 186 -19.76 -10.86 -35.36
N LYS A 187 -18.43 -10.71 -35.29
CA LYS A 187 -17.60 -10.14 -36.37
C LYS A 187 -16.65 -11.18 -36.93
N PRO A 188 -17.12 -12.09 -37.81
CA PRO A 188 -16.26 -13.11 -38.40
C PRO A 188 -15.17 -12.48 -39.27
N GLY A 189 -13.95 -13.01 -39.19
CA GLY A 189 -12.82 -12.51 -39.99
C GLY A 189 -12.08 -11.30 -39.39
N LEU A 190 -12.40 -10.93 -38.15
CA LEU A 190 -11.72 -9.83 -37.48
C LEU A 190 -10.23 -10.14 -37.29
N LEU A 191 -9.38 -9.23 -37.75
CA LEU A 191 -7.94 -9.30 -37.49
C LEU A 191 -7.67 -8.93 -36.01
N TYR A 192 -6.88 -9.76 -35.33
CA TYR A 192 -6.53 -9.57 -33.94
C TYR A 192 -7.75 -9.60 -32.98
N PRO A 193 -8.47 -10.72 -32.89
CA PRO A 193 -9.61 -10.84 -32.00
C PRO A 193 -9.19 -10.72 -30.53
N ILE A 194 -9.97 -9.99 -29.73
CA ILE A 194 -9.76 -9.91 -28.29
C ILE A 194 -10.50 -11.07 -27.63
N THR A 195 -9.74 -12.00 -27.03
CA THR A 195 -10.32 -13.16 -26.34
C THR A 195 -10.76 -12.82 -24.91
N HIS A 196 -11.55 -13.73 -24.29
CA HIS A 196 -11.95 -13.54 -22.88
C HIS A 196 -10.75 -13.49 -21.95
N LEU A 197 -9.69 -14.26 -22.18
CA LEU A 197 -8.46 -14.18 -21.38
C LEU A 197 -7.74 -12.85 -21.56
N MET A 198 -7.64 -12.36 -22.79
CA MET A 198 -7.07 -11.04 -23.09
C MET A 198 -7.83 -9.92 -22.39
N ALA A 199 -9.15 -9.96 -22.44
CA ALA A 199 -10.01 -8.98 -21.78
C ALA A 199 -9.90 -9.05 -20.25
N TYR A 200 -9.80 -10.26 -19.69
CA TYR A 200 -9.59 -10.42 -18.25
C TYR A 200 -8.25 -9.83 -17.82
N ILE A 201 -7.15 -10.10 -18.54
CA ILE A 201 -5.84 -9.49 -18.28
C ILE A 201 -5.91 -7.97 -18.40
N TYR A 202 -6.50 -7.46 -19.47
CA TYR A 202 -6.70 -6.04 -19.69
C TYR A 202 -7.43 -5.39 -18.51
N ASN A 203 -8.54 -5.99 -18.07
CA ASN A 203 -9.35 -5.45 -16.99
C ASN A 203 -8.68 -5.45 -15.62
N ASN A 204 -7.67 -6.29 -15.41
CA ASN A 204 -6.91 -6.38 -14.16
C ASN A 204 -5.52 -5.71 -14.24
N ARG A 205 -5.19 -5.03 -15.35
CA ARG A 205 -3.90 -4.37 -15.56
C ARG A 205 -4.12 -2.90 -15.97
N VAL A 206 -3.99 -2.00 -15.00
CA VAL A 206 -4.19 -0.55 -15.21
C VAL A 206 -3.14 0.00 -16.19
N ASP A 207 -1.90 -0.45 -16.09
CA ASP A 207 -0.81 -0.09 -17.00
C ASP A 207 -1.12 -0.43 -18.47
N ILE A 208 -1.80 -1.55 -18.70
CA ILE A 208 -2.20 -1.98 -20.05
C ILE A 208 -3.41 -1.19 -20.55
N LYS A 209 -4.37 -0.89 -19.67
CA LYS A 209 -5.47 0.03 -19.99
C LYS A 209 -4.97 1.40 -20.45
N PHE A 210 -3.94 1.87 -19.79
CA PHE A 210 -3.32 3.15 -20.14
C PHE A 210 -2.55 3.09 -21.46
N ALA A 211 -1.75 2.03 -21.68
CA ALA A 211 -0.99 1.85 -22.91
C ALA A 211 -1.86 1.60 -24.14
N HIS A 212 -3.06 1.02 -23.93
CA HIS A 212 -3.99 0.62 -24.97
C HIS A 212 -5.43 1.00 -24.57
N PRO A 213 -5.78 2.30 -24.51
CA PRO A 213 -7.08 2.74 -24.00
C PRO A 213 -8.28 2.26 -24.84
N GLN A 214 -8.06 1.90 -26.09
CA GLN A 214 -9.11 1.38 -27.00
C GLN A 214 -8.74 0.01 -27.58
N PRO A 215 -8.64 -1.05 -26.75
CA PRO A 215 -8.13 -2.36 -27.18
C PRO A 215 -9.00 -3.04 -28.24
N GLN A 216 -10.29 -2.72 -28.31
CA GLN A 216 -11.21 -3.19 -29.35
C GLN A 216 -11.33 -2.21 -30.55
N GLY A 217 -10.64 -1.08 -30.49
CA GLY A 217 -10.64 0.00 -31.47
C GLY A 217 -9.23 0.27 -32.04
N ALA A 218 -8.77 1.51 -31.91
CA ALA A 218 -7.53 2.00 -32.50
C ALA A 218 -6.27 1.25 -31.97
N ASP A 219 -6.27 0.80 -30.71
CA ASP A 219 -5.13 0.14 -30.09
C ASP A 219 -5.13 -1.39 -30.24
N ARG A 220 -6.10 -1.96 -30.95
CA ARG A 220 -6.30 -3.41 -31.11
C ARG A 220 -5.01 -4.15 -31.49
N MET A 221 -4.35 -3.70 -32.52
CA MET A 221 -3.10 -4.33 -32.99
C MET A 221 -1.98 -4.21 -31.96
N GLY A 222 -1.83 -3.02 -31.35
CA GLY A 222 -0.83 -2.76 -30.31
C GLY A 222 -1.04 -3.64 -29.08
N PHE A 223 -2.28 -3.75 -28.60
CA PHE A 223 -2.65 -4.60 -27.46
C PHE A 223 -2.45 -6.08 -27.76
N SER A 224 -2.90 -6.57 -28.92
CA SER A 224 -2.72 -7.96 -29.31
C SER A 224 -1.24 -8.35 -29.43
N ARG A 225 -0.42 -7.44 -29.97
CA ARG A 225 1.03 -7.63 -30.06
C ARG A 225 1.69 -7.68 -28.66
N TRP A 226 1.31 -6.76 -27.77
CA TRP A 226 1.77 -6.77 -26.38
C TRP A 226 1.39 -8.10 -25.71
N PHE A 227 0.14 -8.54 -25.86
CA PHE A 227 -0.34 -9.80 -25.28
C PHE A 227 0.46 -11.01 -25.75
N ALA A 228 0.72 -11.09 -27.06
CA ALA A 228 1.46 -12.21 -27.65
C ALA A 228 2.95 -12.24 -27.27
N THR A 229 3.52 -11.14 -26.81
CA THR A 229 4.94 -11.02 -26.45
C THR A 229 5.12 -10.84 -24.94
N GLN A 230 5.04 -9.62 -24.46
CA GLN A 230 5.28 -9.29 -23.05
C GLN A 230 4.15 -9.82 -22.14
N GLY A 231 2.90 -9.72 -22.56
CA GLY A 231 1.75 -10.20 -21.81
C GLY A 231 1.79 -11.70 -21.56
N LYS A 232 2.17 -12.48 -22.58
CA LYS A 232 2.43 -13.92 -22.46
C LYS A 232 3.49 -14.20 -21.40
N LYS A 233 4.61 -13.50 -21.46
CA LYS A 233 5.75 -13.69 -20.56
C LYS A 233 5.42 -13.29 -19.12
N ASP A 234 4.79 -12.13 -18.93
CA ASP A 234 4.42 -11.61 -17.61
C ASP A 234 3.43 -12.53 -16.87
N ASN A 235 2.54 -13.19 -17.61
CA ASN A 235 1.51 -14.06 -17.04
C ASN A 235 1.83 -15.55 -17.20
N GLN A 236 3.03 -15.90 -17.68
CA GLN A 236 3.51 -17.29 -17.91
C GLN A 236 2.51 -18.13 -18.73
N LEU A 237 1.93 -17.53 -19.78
CA LEU A 237 0.92 -18.17 -20.59
C LEU A 237 1.53 -19.12 -21.62
N ASP A 238 0.82 -20.23 -21.90
CA ASP A 238 1.12 -21.12 -23.00
C ASP A 238 0.77 -20.48 -24.36
N ASP A 239 1.44 -20.94 -25.44
CA ASP A 239 1.15 -20.51 -26.81
C ASP A 239 -0.30 -20.80 -27.24
N ALA A 240 -0.92 -21.81 -26.65
CA ALA A 240 -2.32 -22.16 -26.87
C ALA A 240 -3.32 -21.04 -26.54
N PHE A 241 -2.91 -20.01 -25.80
CA PHE A 241 -3.73 -18.83 -25.48
C PHE A 241 -3.46 -17.64 -26.39
N ILE A 242 -2.52 -17.76 -27.34
CA ILE A 242 -2.16 -16.65 -28.22
C ILE A 242 -2.96 -16.75 -29.53
N PRO A 243 -3.90 -15.83 -29.80
CA PRO A 243 -4.71 -15.89 -31.00
C PRO A 243 -3.86 -15.77 -32.27
N GLY A 244 -3.90 -16.79 -33.13
CA GLY A 244 -3.30 -16.73 -34.44
C GLY A 244 -1.77 -16.66 -34.44
N THR A 245 -1.11 -17.41 -33.54
CA THR A 245 0.38 -17.47 -33.43
C THR A 245 1.10 -17.58 -34.77
N GLN A 246 0.59 -18.32 -35.73
CA GLN A 246 1.17 -18.42 -37.10
C GLN A 246 1.18 -17.08 -37.86
N ARG A 247 0.22 -16.18 -37.60
CA ARG A 247 0.18 -14.85 -38.27
C ARG A 247 1.11 -13.83 -37.64
N PHE A 248 1.51 -13.99 -36.41
CA PHE A 248 2.49 -13.12 -35.76
C PHE A 248 3.94 -13.44 -36.13
N THR A 249 4.22 -14.67 -36.55
CA THR A 249 5.56 -15.09 -37.00
C THR A 249 5.87 -14.70 -38.44
N GLU A 250 4.87 -14.49 -39.30
CA GLU A 250 5.04 -14.05 -40.69
C GLU A 250 5.29 -12.54 -40.84
N PHE A 251 5.06 -11.73 -39.79
CA PHE A 251 5.46 -10.34 -39.78
C PHE A 251 6.91 -10.20 -39.30
N SER A 252 7.85 -10.38 -40.24
CA SER A 252 9.21 -9.89 -40.06
C SER A 252 9.16 -8.40 -39.85
N PHE A 253 9.60 -7.94 -38.69
CA PHE A 253 9.71 -6.53 -38.38
C PHE A 253 10.70 -5.87 -39.33
N PRO A 254 10.42 -4.65 -39.85
CA PRO A 254 11.46 -3.86 -40.51
C PRO A 254 12.60 -3.69 -39.50
N THR A 255 13.78 -4.19 -39.88
CA THR A 255 15.02 -4.08 -39.08
C THR A 255 15.62 -2.67 -39.08
N GLN A 256 14.86 -1.68 -39.51
CA GLN A 256 15.28 -0.29 -39.43
C GLN A 256 14.33 0.50 -38.54
N ALA A 257 14.81 0.81 -37.31
CA ALA A 257 14.23 1.82 -36.48
C ALA A 257 14.24 3.17 -37.18
N PRO A 258 13.15 3.94 -37.16
CA PRO A 258 13.21 5.32 -37.61
C PRO A 258 14.20 6.08 -36.72
N LYS A 259 15.16 6.76 -37.38
CA LYS A 259 16.07 7.69 -36.71
C LYS A 259 15.28 8.92 -36.27
N SER A 260 14.66 8.85 -35.10
CA SER A 260 14.29 10.03 -34.32
C SER A 260 13.92 9.60 -32.88
N GLY A 261 14.71 10.07 -32.01
CA GLY A 261 14.70 10.16 -30.56
C GLY A 261 13.39 9.85 -29.82
N VAL A 262 13.13 8.59 -29.54
CA VAL A 262 12.29 8.20 -28.43
C VAL A 262 12.98 6.99 -27.77
N PHE A 263 13.35 7.17 -26.53
CA PHE A 263 14.00 6.32 -25.57
C PHE A 263 13.82 4.81 -25.78
N ALA A 264 14.88 4.14 -26.30
CA ALA A 264 15.16 2.77 -25.91
C ALA A 264 15.51 2.77 -24.40
N PRO A 265 15.02 1.84 -23.59
CA PRO A 265 15.55 1.70 -22.24
C PRO A 265 17.02 1.28 -22.38
N ARG A 266 17.92 2.22 -22.12
CA ARG A 266 19.31 1.88 -21.87
C ARG A 266 19.31 0.93 -20.68
N ARG A 267 19.62 -0.33 -20.95
CA ARG A 267 20.09 -1.29 -19.97
C ARG A 267 21.52 -0.91 -19.55
N ASP A 268 21.67 0.28 -19.00
CA ASP A 268 22.79 0.59 -18.13
C ASP A 268 22.23 0.48 -16.73
N ARG A 269 22.38 -0.71 -16.13
CA ARG A 269 22.42 -0.80 -14.67
C ARG A 269 23.33 0.31 -14.20
N PRO A 270 22.96 1.05 -13.11
CA PRO A 270 23.89 2.02 -12.55
C PRO A 270 25.22 1.32 -12.39
N LYS A 271 26.30 1.91 -12.94
CA LYS A 271 27.67 1.35 -12.92
C LYS A 271 28.31 1.31 -11.52
N HIS A 272 27.50 1.38 -10.47
CA HIS A 272 27.87 1.15 -9.09
C HIS A 272 26.98 0.04 -8.56
N SER A 273 27.26 -1.22 -8.92
CA SER A 273 26.83 -2.35 -8.11
C SER A 273 27.49 -2.17 -6.76
N LEU A 274 26.72 -1.81 -5.74
CA LEU A 274 27.15 -1.92 -4.36
C LEU A 274 27.53 -3.39 -4.16
N THR A 275 28.83 -3.67 -4.10
CA THR A 275 29.28 -5.02 -3.77
C THR A 275 29.08 -5.23 -2.27
N PRO A 276 28.83 -6.47 -1.80
CA PRO A 276 28.76 -6.77 -0.37
C PRO A 276 29.98 -6.26 0.43
N GLU A 277 31.13 -6.13 -0.23
CA GLU A 277 32.37 -5.62 0.38
C GLU A 277 32.39 -4.09 0.53
N THR A 278 31.78 -3.34 -0.40
CA THR A 278 31.62 -1.88 -0.29
C THR A 278 30.58 -1.52 0.76
N LEU A 279 29.52 -2.33 0.88
CA LEU A 279 28.44 -2.17 1.84
C LEU A 279 28.90 -2.27 3.31
N ARG A 280 29.92 -3.09 3.59
CA ARG A 280 30.43 -3.34 4.95
C ARG A 280 31.43 -2.28 5.47
N LYS A 281 31.77 -1.28 4.67
CA LYS A 281 32.74 -0.23 5.07
C LYS A 281 32.12 0.87 5.92
N LEU A 282 30.83 1.12 5.81
CA LEU A 282 30.13 2.14 6.59
C LEU A 282 29.32 1.50 7.73
N PRO A 283 29.30 2.11 8.92
CA PRO A 283 28.55 1.60 10.05
C PRO A 283 27.04 1.66 9.77
N LEU A 284 26.29 0.73 10.39
CA LEU A 284 24.82 0.77 10.40
C LEU A 284 24.34 2.07 11.04
N GLY A 285 23.52 2.78 10.32
CA GLY A 285 22.90 4.03 10.75
C GLY A 285 22.26 4.74 9.57
N VAL A 286 21.69 5.90 9.83
CA VAL A 286 20.91 6.67 8.87
C VAL A 286 21.43 8.11 8.76
N ASN A 287 21.72 8.54 7.54
CA ASN A 287 21.90 9.93 7.19
C ASN A 287 20.55 10.42 6.66
N TYR A 288 19.85 11.22 7.44
CA TYR A 288 18.50 11.66 7.10
C TYR A 288 18.51 13.08 6.57
N ALA A 289 18.23 13.23 5.27
CA ALA A 289 18.13 14.53 4.61
C ALA A 289 16.67 14.95 4.47
N GLY A 290 16.34 16.19 4.88
CA GLY A 290 14.97 16.69 4.80
C GLY A 290 14.85 18.17 5.16
N TYR A 291 13.65 18.74 5.02
CA TYR A 291 13.34 20.13 5.30
C TYR A 291 13.03 20.38 6.79
N PHE A 292 13.96 20.07 7.71
CA PHE A 292 13.67 20.05 9.14
C PHE A 292 13.21 21.37 9.72
N ARG A 293 13.65 22.49 9.15
CA ARG A 293 13.21 23.83 9.56
C ARG A 293 11.98 24.34 8.81
N GLY A 294 11.47 23.59 7.83
CA GLY A 294 10.32 23.99 7.03
C GLY A 294 8.99 23.96 7.79
N GLU A 295 8.08 24.86 7.43
CA GLU A 295 6.73 24.96 8.04
C GLU A 295 5.65 24.53 7.04
N PHE A 296 5.73 23.29 6.51
CA PHE A 296 4.78 22.70 5.57
C PHE A 296 4.73 21.18 5.74
N GLY A 297 3.73 20.52 5.15
CA GLY A 297 3.38 19.11 5.41
C GLY A 297 4.54 18.12 5.27
N VAL A 298 5.36 18.22 4.20
CA VAL A 298 6.51 17.32 4.00
C VAL A 298 7.58 17.52 5.10
N ALA A 299 7.75 18.75 5.56
CA ALA A 299 8.69 19.07 6.63
C ALA A 299 8.21 18.51 7.98
N VAL A 300 6.91 18.63 8.29
CA VAL A 300 6.29 18.03 9.47
C VAL A 300 6.47 16.50 9.43
N ALA A 301 6.21 15.88 8.29
CA ALA A 301 6.41 14.44 8.11
C ALA A 301 7.87 14.04 8.34
N ALA A 302 8.84 14.80 7.80
CA ALA A 302 10.27 14.52 8.01
C ALA A 302 10.66 14.53 9.48
N ARG A 303 10.22 15.54 10.25
CA ARG A 303 10.45 15.61 11.70
C ARG A 303 9.83 14.44 12.45
N ASN A 304 8.60 14.08 12.10
CA ASN A 304 7.90 12.96 12.73
C ASN A 304 8.61 11.62 12.46
N TYR A 305 9.12 11.39 11.24
CA TYR A 305 9.93 10.19 10.95
C TYR A 305 11.22 10.13 11.75
N ILE A 306 11.89 11.28 11.99
CA ILE A 306 13.07 11.30 12.86
C ILE A 306 12.70 10.97 14.29
N HIS A 307 11.61 11.51 14.83
CA HIS A 307 11.14 11.14 16.16
C HIS A 307 10.80 9.63 16.24
N ALA A 308 10.21 9.06 15.20
CA ALA A 308 9.97 7.62 15.14
C ALA A 308 11.29 6.83 15.11
N LEU A 309 12.27 7.26 14.31
CA LEU A 309 13.58 6.64 14.26
C LEU A 309 14.32 6.71 15.61
N GLN A 310 14.19 7.81 16.35
CA GLN A 310 14.74 8.01 17.69
C GLN A 310 14.17 7.05 18.74
N THR A 311 13.00 6.45 18.51
CA THR A 311 12.47 5.39 19.39
C THR A 311 13.21 4.06 19.22
N THR A 312 14.08 3.96 18.21
CA THR A 312 14.91 2.80 17.91
C THR A 312 16.34 3.00 18.42
N ARG A 313 17.18 1.95 18.28
CA ARG A 313 18.62 2.05 18.59
C ARG A 313 19.48 2.36 17.36
N ILE A 314 18.87 2.78 16.24
CA ILE A 314 19.59 3.09 15.01
C ILE A 314 20.17 4.51 15.12
N PRO A 315 21.48 4.70 15.05
CA PRO A 315 22.09 6.01 15.07
C PRO A 315 21.72 6.79 13.80
N SER A 316 21.56 8.11 13.95
CA SER A 316 21.22 8.97 12.81
C SER A 316 21.95 10.32 12.88
N VAL A 317 22.20 10.89 11.70
CA VAL A 317 22.66 12.26 11.51
C VAL A 317 21.66 13.01 10.62
N LEU A 318 21.40 14.27 10.92
CA LEU A 318 20.40 15.07 10.22
C LEU A 318 21.07 16.04 9.24
N ASN A 319 20.68 15.96 7.97
CA ASN A 319 21.13 16.87 6.92
C ASN A 319 19.96 17.80 6.54
N ASN A 320 19.97 19.04 7.09
CA ASN A 320 18.89 19.99 6.83
C ASN A 320 18.96 20.55 5.41
N ILE A 321 17.79 20.68 4.78
CA ILE A 321 17.58 21.31 3.49
C ILE A 321 16.72 22.54 3.68
N ILE A 322 17.10 23.65 3.05
CA ILE A 322 16.31 24.88 3.08
C ILE A 322 15.28 24.87 1.96
N ALA A 323 14.02 25.01 2.32
CA ALA A 323 12.93 25.19 1.35
C ALA A 323 12.89 26.64 0.87
N THR A 324 12.87 26.84 -0.46
CA THR A 324 12.94 28.22 -1.03
C THR A 324 11.60 28.94 -1.04
N ASN A 325 10.49 28.19 -1.12
CA ASN A 325 9.15 28.76 -1.27
C ASN A 325 8.30 28.65 0.02
N HIS A 326 8.93 28.29 1.14
CA HIS A 326 8.27 28.10 2.43
C HIS A 326 9.08 28.75 3.54
N ARG A 327 8.41 29.06 4.65
CA ARG A 327 9.07 29.51 5.87
C ARG A 327 9.95 28.40 6.44
N ASN A 328 11.08 28.77 7.05
CA ASN A 328 12.07 27.86 7.62
C ASN A 328 12.43 28.30 9.06
N HIS A 329 11.44 28.44 9.93
CA HIS A 329 11.62 28.94 11.30
C HIS A 329 11.42 27.85 12.37
N ASP A 330 11.05 26.63 11.99
CA ASP A 330 10.90 25.53 12.96
C ASP A 330 12.24 25.23 13.65
N ALA A 331 12.20 25.14 14.98
CA ALA A 331 13.37 24.97 15.83
C ALA A 331 13.39 23.62 16.58
N THR A 332 12.55 22.66 16.18
CA THR A 332 12.47 21.34 16.81
C THR A 332 13.81 20.61 16.80
N PHE A 333 14.58 20.77 15.72
CA PHE A 333 15.93 20.26 15.58
C PHE A 333 16.92 21.37 15.29
N SER A 334 18.10 21.30 15.92
CA SER A 334 19.17 22.30 15.77
C SER A 334 20.53 21.68 15.42
N ASP A 335 20.73 20.41 15.73
CA ASP A 335 21.98 19.69 15.46
C ASP A 335 21.95 19.10 14.05
N PHE A 336 22.57 19.80 13.10
CA PHE A 336 22.63 19.41 11.71
C PHE A 336 24.09 19.22 11.26
N SER A 337 24.30 18.27 10.36
CA SER A 337 25.56 18.02 9.70
C SER A 337 25.39 18.05 8.18
N ASP A 338 26.45 18.30 7.45
CA ASP A 338 26.53 18.09 6.00
C ASP A 338 27.10 16.72 5.63
N ASP A 339 27.66 16.00 6.63
CA ASP A 339 28.25 14.69 6.47
C ASP A 339 27.18 13.58 6.39
N ASN A 340 27.53 12.48 5.73
CA ASN A 340 26.70 11.26 5.68
C ASN A 340 27.56 10.01 6.05
N PRO A 341 27.92 9.84 7.34
CA PRO A 341 28.84 8.80 7.79
C PRO A 341 28.26 7.39 7.82
N TYR A 342 26.93 7.22 7.72
CA TYR A 342 26.25 5.95 7.85
C TYR A 342 25.92 5.32 6.51
N PHE A 343 25.70 4.00 6.51
CA PHE A 343 25.44 3.22 5.30
C PHE A 343 24.16 3.64 4.54
N ILE A 344 23.10 4.07 5.24
CA ILE A 344 21.81 4.38 4.62
C ILE A 344 21.60 5.89 4.54
N ASN A 345 21.32 6.39 3.34
CA ASN A 345 20.76 7.72 3.15
C ASN A 345 19.22 7.61 3.05
N ILE A 346 18.49 8.31 3.91
CA ILE A 346 17.05 8.56 3.74
C ILE A 346 16.87 10.01 3.28
N ILE A 347 16.37 10.19 2.08
CA ILE A 347 16.25 11.48 1.42
C ILE A 347 14.76 11.84 1.32
N HIS A 348 14.27 12.61 2.29
CA HIS A 348 12.86 13.02 2.38
C HIS A 348 12.61 14.28 1.55
N VAL A 349 12.72 14.08 0.25
CA VAL A 349 12.54 15.11 -0.77
C VAL A 349 11.74 14.50 -1.92
N ASN A 350 10.57 15.05 -2.21
CA ASN A 350 9.70 14.54 -3.27
C ASN A 350 10.38 14.49 -4.65
N ALA A 351 9.87 13.65 -5.52
CA ALA A 351 10.40 13.40 -6.85
C ALA A 351 10.60 14.66 -7.71
N ASP A 352 9.71 15.65 -7.59
CA ASP A 352 9.80 16.94 -8.28
C ASP A 352 11.06 17.74 -7.85
N GLN A 353 11.46 17.67 -6.59
CA GLN A 353 12.62 18.33 -6.01
C GLN A 353 13.90 17.47 -6.01
N ALA A 354 13.81 16.19 -6.32
CA ALA A 354 14.95 15.27 -6.26
C ALA A 354 16.14 15.69 -7.14
N LYS A 355 15.88 16.30 -8.30
CA LYS A 355 16.94 16.87 -9.15
C LYS A 355 17.68 18.00 -8.43
N ARG A 356 16.94 18.92 -7.82
CA ARG A 356 17.52 20.06 -7.09
C ARG A 356 18.35 19.58 -5.90
N PHE A 357 17.87 18.58 -5.17
CA PHE A 357 18.64 17.96 -4.08
C PHE A 357 19.96 17.39 -4.59
N ARG A 358 19.94 16.63 -5.70
CA ARG A 358 21.14 16.08 -6.32
C ARG A 358 22.11 17.19 -6.77
N ASP A 359 21.58 18.26 -7.35
CA ASP A 359 22.41 19.39 -7.81
C ASP A 359 23.04 20.15 -6.62
N LEU A 360 22.33 20.21 -5.47
CA LEU A 360 22.80 20.81 -4.23
C LEU A 360 23.90 19.98 -3.49
N LYS A 361 23.63 18.70 -3.28
CA LYS A 361 24.53 17.79 -2.51
C LYS A 361 25.58 17.11 -3.38
N GLY A 362 25.44 17.15 -4.69
CA GLY A 362 26.34 16.49 -5.64
C GLY A 362 26.18 14.96 -5.69
N ARG A 363 26.81 14.36 -6.70
CA ARG A 363 26.76 12.88 -6.88
C ARG A 363 27.48 12.13 -5.78
N GLN A 364 28.45 12.75 -5.10
CA GLN A 364 29.22 12.13 -4.05
C GLN A 364 28.37 11.77 -2.83
N TYR A 365 27.28 12.53 -2.56
CA TYR A 365 26.37 12.24 -1.46
C TYR A 365 25.68 10.86 -1.59
N TYR A 366 25.43 10.42 -2.82
CA TYR A 366 24.76 9.12 -3.10
C TYR A 366 25.75 7.94 -3.19
N LYS A 367 27.02 8.25 -3.43
CA LYS A 367 28.02 7.22 -3.72
C LYS A 367 28.31 6.38 -2.50
N ASP A 368 28.40 5.06 -2.70
CA ASP A 368 28.72 4.06 -1.67
C ASP A 368 27.69 3.97 -0.51
N HIS A 369 26.48 4.51 -0.71
CA HIS A 369 25.36 4.45 0.23
C HIS A 369 24.15 3.73 -0.37
N TYR A 370 23.32 3.12 0.50
CA TYR A 370 21.99 2.68 0.12
C TYR A 370 21.03 3.87 0.23
N ASN A 371 20.55 4.35 -0.90
CA ASN A 371 19.77 5.58 -0.98
C ASN A 371 18.28 5.28 -1.05
N ILE A 372 17.53 5.77 -0.09
CA ILE A 372 16.09 5.66 0.02
C ILE A 372 15.48 7.05 -0.24
N GLY A 373 14.59 7.15 -1.23
CA GLY A 373 13.80 8.36 -1.44
C GLY A 373 12.49 8.27 -0.67
N VAL A 374 12.09 9.30 0.06
CA VAL A 374 10.74 9.37 0.67
C VAL A 374 9.87 10.27 -0.18
N TRP A 375 8.92 9.67 -0.89
CA TRP A 375 8.10 10.35 -1.89
C TRP A 375 6.61 10.25 -1.59
N VAL A 376 5.90 11.30 -1.96
CA VAL A 376 4.42 11.38 -1.89
C VAL A 376 3.91 11.77 -3.28
N TRP A 377 2.84 11.15 -3.70
CA TRP A 377 2.14 11.51 -4.93
C TRP A 377 0.64 11.31 -4.75
N GLU A 378 -0.14 12.26 -5.25
CA GLU A 378 -1.57 12.35 -4.92
C GLU A 378 -2.50 11.86 -6.04
N LEU A 379 -1.98 11.45 -7.22
CA LEU A 379 -2.80 10.94 -8.31
C LEU A 379 -2.44 9.48 -8.65
N GLU A 380 -3.33 8.80 -9.38
CA GLU A 380 -3.11 7.39 -9.76
C GLU A 380 -1.92 7.22 -10.71
N THR A 381 -1.66 8.22 -11.57
CA THR A 381 -0.58 8.17 -12.55
C THR A 381 0.58 9.06 -12.13
N PHE A 382 1.75 8.44 -11.92
CA PHE A 382 2.98 9.16 -11.59
C PHE A 382 3.57 9.85 -12.84
N PRO A 383 4.04 11.11 -12.76
CA PRO A 383 4.49 11.88 -13.91
C PRO A 383 5.69 11.28 -14.63
N LYS A 384 5.56 11.06 -15.95
CA LYS A 384 6.64 10.51 -16.80
C LYS A 384 7.93 11.34 -16.76
N LYS A 385 7.82 12.65 -16.62
CA LYS A 385 8.97 13.59 -16.51
C LYS A 385 9.85 13.36 -15.28
N TRP A 386 9.36 12.60 -14.28
CA TRP A 386 10.11 12.29 -13.07
C TRP A 386 10.70 10.87 -13.05
N LEU A 387 10.49 10.04 -14.06
CA LEU A 387 11.03 8.68 -14.11
C LEU A 387 12.57 8.63 -14.00
N ALA A 388 13.28 9.59 -14.58
CA ALA A 388 14.73 9.69 -14.43
C ALA A 388 15.20 9.97 -12.99
N ARG A 389 14.29 10.32 -12.06
CA ARG A 389 14.66 10.58 -10.66
C ARG A 389 14.99 9.31 -9.89
N PHE A 390 14.45 8.15 -10.30
CA PHE A 390 14.77 6.87 -9.69
C PHE A 390 16.25 6.49 -9.77
N GLU A 391 17.00 7.03 -10.72
CA GLU A 391 18.41 6.68 -10.99
C GLU A 391 19.35 6.79 -9.77
N ASN A 392 19.00 7.65 -8.80
CA ASN A 392 19.86 7.91 -7.63
C ASN A 392 19.46 7.08 -6.40
N TYR A 393 18.43 6.25 -6.50
CA TYR A 393 17.86 5.53 -5.35
C TYR A 393 17.90 4.02 -5.56
N GLN A 394 18.01 3.26 -4.49
CA GLN A 394 17.84 1.82 -4.45
C GLN A 394 16.44 1.42 -4.02
N GLU A 395 15.72 2.33 -3.33
CA GLU A 395 14.37 2.10 -2.83
C GLU A 395 13.63 3.43 -2.67
N ILE A 396 12.29 3.38 -2.78
CA ILE A 396 11.41 4.50 -2.47
C ILE A 396 10.50 4.11 -1.30
N TRP A 397 10.43 4.95 -0.27
CA TRP A 397 9.43 4.87 0.80
C TRP A 397 8.28 5.82 0.51
N VAL A 398 7.07 5.36 0.81
CA VAL A 398 5.82 6.11 0.59
C VAL A 398 4.88 5.96 1.78
N PRO A 399 4.04 6.98 2.09
CA PRO A 399 3.24 6.97 3.31
C PRO A 399 1.95 6.14 3.23
N SER A 400 1.49 5.78 2.04
CA SER A 400 0.21 5.12 1.86
C SER A 400 0.24 4.05 0.78
N GLU A 401 -0.73 3.16 0.81
CA GLU A 401 -0.94 2.16 -0.22
C GLU A 401 -1.28 2.79 -1.58
N PHE A 402 -1.99 3.93 -1.55
CA PHE A 402 -2.28 4.71 -2.74
C PHE A 402 -0.99 5.18 -3.43
N CYS A 403 -0.07 5.82 -2.69
CA CYS A 403 1.24 6.22 -3.21
C CYS A 403 2.06 5.01 -3.67
N ARG A 404 2.01 3.89 -2.92
CA ARG A 404 2.74 2.67 -3.28
C ARG A 404 2.28 2.11 -4.62
N ARG A 405 0.97 2.06 -4.85
CA ARG A 405 0.42 1.63 -6.14
C ARG A 405 0.77 2.58 -7.27
N SER A 406 0.55 3.87 -7.07
CA SER A 406 0.80 4.87 -8.10
C SER A 406 2.27 4.93 -8.54
N ILE A 407 3.21 5.04 -7.60
CA ILE A 407 4.65 5.11 -7.87
C ILE A 407 5.19 3.74 -8.30
N GLY A 408 4.70 2.66 -7.66
CA GLY A 408 5.13 1.29 -7.94
C GLY A 408 4.85 0.81 -9.35
N GLN A 409 3.80 1.34 -10.01
CA GLN A 409 3.48 1.00 -11.40
C GLN A 409 4.60 1.35 -12.39
N VAL A 410 5.40 2.36 -12.08
CA VAL A 410 6.43 2.88 -13.00
C VAL A 410 7.84 2.80 -12.41
N SER A 411 7.97 2.39 -11.15
CA SER A 411 9.24 2.32 -10.45
C SER A 411 10.09 1.13 -10.94
N PRO A 412 11.37 1.34 -11.32
CA PRO A 412 12.30 0.26 -11.63
C PRO A 412 12.95 -0.34 -10.36
N ILE A 413 12.66 0.20 -9.19
CA ILE A 413 13.21 -0.16 -7.88
C ILE A 413 12.08 -0.42 -6.88
N PRO A 414 12.32 -1.12 -5.76
CA PRO A 414 11.32 -1.36 -4.74
C PRO A 414 10.63 -0.09 -4.24
N VAL A 415 9.30 -0.17 -4.02
CA VAL A 415 8.51 0.88 -3.38
C VAL A 415 7.87 0.29 -2.12
N THR A 416 8.34 0.74 -0.97
CA THR A 416 7.94 0.24 0.34
C THR A 416 7.02 1.23 1.04
N LYS A 417 5.91 0.75 1.58
CA LYS A 417 5.02 1.58 2.39
C LYS A 417 5.58 1.67 3.81
N ILE A 418 5.84 2.90 4.27
CA ILE A 418 6.12 3.25 5.66
C ILE A 418 5.18 4.42 5.99
N LYS A 419 4.17 4.18 6.83
CA LYS A 419 3.16 5.19 7.15
C LYS A 419 3.78 6.42 7.83
N HIS A 420 3.14 7.59 7.70
CA HIS A 420 3.57 8.77 8.46
C HIS A 420 3.25 8.60 9.94
N PRO A 421 4.23 8.72 10.84
CA PRO A 421 3.94 8.77 12.27
C PRO A 421 3.24 10.08 12.63
N ILE A 422 2.29 10.03 13.57
CA ILE A 422 1.59 11.21 14.10
C ILE A 422 2.13 11.47 15.49
N ILE A 423 2.69 12.68 15.65
CA ILE A 423 3.27 13.14 16.90
C ILE A 423 2.75 14.53 17.14
N LEU A 424 2.01 14.70 18.23
CA LEU A 424 1.47 15.99 18.65
C LEU A 424 1.92 16.28 20.10
N ASP A 425 2.17 17.53 20.40
CA ASP A 425 2.37 17.95 21.79
C ASP A 425 1.04 17.92 22.53
N GLU A 426 0.83 16.91 23.35
CA GLU A 426 -0.41 16.74 24.11
C GLU A 426 -0.68 17.92 25.07
N LYS A 427 0.34 18.65 25.50
CA LYS A 427 0.18 19.85 26.35
C LYS A 427 -0.41 21.03 25.57
N ALA A 428 -0.19 21.07 24.26
CA ALA A 428 -0.74 22.08 23.36
C ALA A 428 -2.18 21.76 22.89
N ILE A 429 -2.67 20.51 23.10
CA ILE A 429 -4.05 20.11 22.79
C ILE A 429 -4.99 20.68 23.85
N ARG A 430 -5.19 21.99 23.83
CA ARG A 430 -6.06 22.72 24.77
C ARG A 430 -7.10 23.53 24.00
N PRO A 431 -8.40 23.19 24.09
CA PRO A 431 -9.44 23.96 23.42
C PRO A 431 -9.47 25.40 23.95
N ASN A 432 -9.57 26.35 23.05
CA ASN A 432 -9.76 27.75 23.36
C ASN A 432 -10.72 28.39 22.35
N ARG A 433 -12.02 28.09 22.52
CA ARG A 433 -13.07 28.50 21.58
C ARG A 433 -13.13 30.05 21.46
N SER A 434 -12.96 30.77 22.56
CA SER A 434 -13.00 32.24 22.55
C SER A 434 -11.89 32.88 21.71
N LYS A 435 -10.68 32.32 21.72
CA LYS A 435 -9.55 32.75 20.87
C LYS A 435 -9.89 32.71 19.38
N PHE A 436 -10.66 31.71 18.96
CA PHE A 436 -11.06 31.51 17.59
C PHE A 436 -12.48 32.00 17.29
N GLN A 437 -13.06 32.80 18.23
CA GLN A 437 -14.39 33.37 18.11
C GLN A 437 -15.52 32.35 17.93
N ILE A 438 -15.38 31.15 18.50
CA ILE A 438 -16.39 30.09 18.48
C ILE A 438 -17.23 30.26 19.75
N ALA A 439 -18.56 30.50 19.61
CA ALA A 439 -19.45 30.57 20.74
C ALA A 439 -19.62 29.18 21.42
N GLU A 440 -19.89 29.17 22.74
CA GLU A 440 -19.99 27.91 23.49
C GLU A 440 -21.15 27.03 23.05
N ASP A 441 -22.24 27.62 22.55
CA ASP A 441 -23.44 26.93 22.06
C ASP A 441 -23.44 26.72 20.54
N GLU A 442 -22.35 27.03 19.85
CA GLU A 442 -22.19 26.92 18.40
C GLU A 442 -21.46 25.61 18.04
N PHE A 443 -21.95 24.86 17.07
CA PHE A 443 -21.23 23.74 16.52
C PHE A 443 -20.27 24.20 15.41
N SER A 444 -19.02 23.71 15.44
CA SER A 444 -17.99 24.21 14.54
C SER A 444 -17.36 23.09 13.71
N PHE A 445 -17.36 23.29 12.39
CA PHE A 445 -16.60 22.51 11.44
C PHE A 445 -15.27 23.21 11.14
N LEU A 446 -14.20 22.44 10.96
CA LEU A 446 -12.89 22.94 10.53
C LEU A 446 -12.50 22.33 9.19
N PHE A 447 -12.17 23.17 8.24
CA PHE A 447 -11.54 22.80 6.97
C PHE A 447 -10.17 23.49 6.86
N VAL A 448 -9.12 22.73 6.49
CA VAL A 448 -7.74 23.23 6.44
C VAL A 448 -7.11 22.96 5.07
N PHE A 449 -6.54 23.99 4.45
CA PHE A 449 -5.79 23.83 3.22
C PHE A 449 -4.71 24.90 3.01
N ASP A 450 -3.79 24.63 2.08
CA ASP A 450 -2.78 25.56 1.59
C ASP A 450 -3.03 25.83 0.11
N TYR A 451 -3.06 27.09 -0.31
CA TYR A 451 -3.23 27.49 -1.72
C TYR A 451 -2.11 26.93 -2.62
N LEU A 452 -0.92 26.64 -2.09
CA LEU A 452 0.16 25.95 -2.81
C LEU A 452 -0.12 24.46 -3.09
N SER A 453 -1.09 23.86 -2.40
CA SER A 453 -1.41 22.42 -2.52
C SER A 453 -2.42 22.11 -3.62
N VAL A 454 -2.55 22.93 -4.63
CA VAL A 454 -3.56 22.88 -5.70
C VAL A 454 -4.99 23.03 -5.14
N PHE A 455 -5.54 24.21 -5.34
CA PHE A 455 -6.84 24.63 -4.80
C PHE A 455 -7.99 23.66 -5.20
N GLU A 456 -8.02 23.24 -6.46
CA GLU A 456 -9.03 22.35 -7.00
C GLU A 456 -8.97 20.95 -6.35
N ARG A 457 -7.78 20.46 -6.03
CA ARG A 457 -7.60 19.20 -5.32
C ARG A 457 -8.14 19.25 -3.89
N LYS A 458 -7.94 20.36 -3.21
CA LYS A 458 -8.46 20.58 -1.85
C LYS A 458 -9.95 20.89 -1.81
N ASN A 459 -10.52 21.33 -2.91
CA ASN A 459 -11.95 21.49 -3.16
C ASN A 459 -12.70 22.43 -2.18
N PRO A 460 -12.20 23.63 -1.88
CA PRO A 460 -12.85 24.53 -0.93
C PRO A 460 -14.19 25.05 -1.40
N VAL A 461 -14.43 25.15 -2.71
CA VAL A 461 -15.67 25.65 -3.27
C VAL A 461 -16.84 24.72 -2.95
N GLU A 462 -16.69 23.42 -3.24
CA GLU A 462 -17.75 22.44 -2.94
C GLU A 462 -17.87 22.22 -1.42
N MET A 463 -16.79 22.36 -0.66
CA MET A 463 -16.82 22.33 0.79
C MET A 463 -17.75 23.42 1.36
N ILE A 464 -17.59 24.66 0.89
CA ILE A 464 -18.42 25.81 1.31
C ILE A 464 -19.87 25.60 0.87
N ARG A 465 -20.10 25.16 -0.36
CA ARG A 465 -21.46 24.87 -0.88
C ARG A 465 -22.16 23.77 -0.09
N ALA A 466 -21.44 22.70 0.24
CA ALA A 466 -21.98 21.61 1.05
C ALA A 466 -22.38 22.10 2.45
N PHE A 467 -21.55 22.94 3.09
CA PHE A 467 -21.88 23.56 4.35
C PHE A 467 -23.15 24.44 4.23
N GLN A 468 -23.26 25.30 3.21
CA GLN A 468 -24.41 26.15 2.96
C GLN A 468 -25.70 25.37 2.68
N LYS A 469 -25.58 24.20 2.03
CA LYS A 469 -26.73 23.32 1.78
C LYS A 469 -27.13 22.53 3.03
N ALA A 470 -26.17 22.21 3.89
CA ALA A 470 -26.41 21.49 5.13
C ALA A 470 -27.09 22.38 6.18
N PHE A 471 -26.72 23.66 6.27
CA PHE A 471 -27.13 24.55 7.35
C PHE A 471 -27.64 25.89 6.84
N GLY A 472 -28.70 26.37 7.50
CA GLY A 472 -29.27 27.69 7.25
C GLY A 472 -28.44 28.82 7.84
N LYS A 473 -28.76 30.05 7.44
CA LYS A 473 -28.05 31.25 7.91
C LYS A 473 -28.25 31.56 9.41
N THR A 474 -29.29 30.99 10.01
CA THR A 474 -29.67 31.22 11.41
C THR A 474 -29.30 30.05 12.32
N ASP A 475 -28.74 28.98 11.76
CA ASP A 475 -28.36 27.81 12.55
C ASP A 475 -27.13 28.15 13.40
N LYS A 476 -27.08 27.59 14.61
CA LYS A 476 -25.95 27.74 15.51
C LYS A 476 -24.78 26.83 15.12
N VAL A 477 -24.35 26.98 13.87
CA VAL A 477 -23.26 26.19 13.27
C VAL A 477 -22.33 27.15 12.53
N CYS A 478 -21.01 26.92 12.63
CA CYS A 478 -20.04 27.66 11.83
C CYS A 478 -19.08 26.75 11.09
N LEU A 479 -18.56 27.24 9.97
CA LEU A 479 -17.45 26.66 9.25
C LEU A 479 -16.21 27.56 9.44
N ILE A 480 -15.14 27.02 9.97
CA ILE A 480 -13.84 27.69 10.03
C ILE A 480 -13.01 27.19 8.85
N VAL A 481 -12.66 28.09 7.95
CA VAL A 481 -11.75 27.83 6.83
C VAL A 481 -10.37 28.34 7.21
N LYS A 482 -9.49 27.42 7.58
CA LYS A 482 -8.10 27.72 7.90
C LYS A 482 -7.24 27.55 6.67
N SER A 483 -6.67 28.64 6.17
CA SER A 483 -5.81 28.62 4.99
C SER A 483 -4.48 29.34 5.22
N ILE A 484 -3.56 29.17 4.28
CA ILE A 484 -2.31 29.94 4.16
C ILE A 484 -2.02 30.19 2.68
N ASN A 485 -1.24 31.25 2.42
CA ASN A 485 -0.74 31.59 1.09
C ASN A 485 -1.83 32.09 0.09
N SER A 486 -2.95 32.66 0.55
CA SER A 486 -3.99 33.22 -0.32
C SER A 486 -3.49 34.28 -1.30
N HIS A 487 -2.44 35.01 -0.90
CA HIS A 487 -1.81 36.04 -1.75
C HIS A 487 -1.25 35.51 -3.08
N ILE A 488 -1.03 34.19 -3.18
CA ILE A 488 -0.56 33.53 -4.42
C ILE A 488 -1.70 33.32 -5.42
N ALA A 489 -2.94 33.22 -4.95
CA ALA A 489 -4.13 33.03 -5.76
C ALA A 489 -5.28 33.95 -5.32
N PRO A 490 -5.12 35.28 -5.45
CA PRO A 490 -6.06 36.26 -4.90
C PRO A 490 -7.47 36.13 -5.50
N GLU A 491 -7.58 35.74 -6.77
CA GLU A 491 -8.87 35.52 -7.43
C GLU A 491 -9.64 34.34 -6.81
N LYS A 492 -8.94 33.24 -6.52
CA LYS A 492 -9.54 32.07 -5.85
C LYS A 492 -9.92 32.39 -4.40
N ALA A 493 -9.12 33.19 -3.72
CA ALA A 493 -9.45 33.68 -2.38
C ALA A 493 -10.72 34.55 -2.42
N ALA A 494 -10.80 35.51 -3.32
CA ALA A 494 -11.98 36.35 -3.51
C ALA A 494 -13.24 35.50 -3.85
N GLN A 495 -13.10 34.49 -4.70
CA GLN A 495 -14.19 33.57 -5.06
C GLN A 495 -14.81 32.91 -3.83
N ILE A 496 -14.00 32.32 -2.93
CA ILE A 496 -14.54 31.62 -1.74
C ILE A 496 -15.06 32.61 -0.69
N HIS A 497 -14.49 33.81 -0.58
CA HIS A 497 -15.04 34.87 0.28
C HIS A 497 -16.42 35.32 -0.19
N THR A 498 -16.57 35.63 -1.48
CA THR A 498 -17.86 36.02 -2.05
C THR A 498 -18.90 34.89 -1.91
N LEU A 499 -18.50 33.65 -2.16
CA LEU A 499 -19.38 32.50 -1.96
C LEU A 499 -19.86 32.37 -0.51
N SER A 500 -19.08 32.78 0.45
CA SER A 500 -19.38 32.66 1.89
C SER A 500 -20.27 33.76 2.46
N GLU A 501 -20.58 34.80 1.68
CA GLU A 501 -21.35 35.93 2.15
C GLU A 501 -22.74 35.59 2.71
N GLY A 502 -23.05 36.12 3.87
CA GLY A 502 -24.31 35.88 4.57
C GLY A 502 -24.44 34.53 5.28
N TYR A 503 -23.40 33.72 5.32
CA TYR A 503 -23.33 32.50 6.13
C TYR A 503 -22.32 32.63 7.24
N ASN A 504 -22.44 31.79 8.27
CA ASN A 504 -21.50 31.78 9.38
C ASN A 504 -20.22 31.03 9.03
N ILE A 505 -19.44 31.60 8.13
CA ILE A 505 -18.16 31.07 7.66
C ILE A 505 -17.04 32.02 8.02
N ARG A 506 -16.03 31.53 8.74
CA ARG A 506 -14.93 32.35 9.26
C ARG A 506 -13.62 31.92 8.62
N PHE A 507 -12.84 32.88 8.17
CA PHE A 507 -11.54 32.62 7.52
C PHE A 507 -10.40 32.96 8.48
N ILE A 508 -9.46 32.03 8.61
CA ILE A 508 -8.17 32.23 9.30
C ILE A 508 -7.07 32.02 8.25
N ASP A 509 -6.79 33.06 7.47
CA ASP A 509 -5.75 33.01 6.42
C ASP A 509 -4.44 33.60 6.90
N ARG A 510 -3.72 32.84 7.71
CA ARG A 510 -2.39 33.17 8.23
C ARG A 510 -1.70 31.95 8.79
N HIS A 511 -0.39 31.96 8.89
CA HIS A 511 0.32 30.97 9.68
C HIS A 511 -0.10 31.04 11.15
N LEU A 512 -0.37 29.91 11.74
CA LEU A 512 -0.54 29.73 13.18
C LEU A 512 0.70 29.01 13.71
N ASP A 513 1.13 29.35 14.90
CA ASP A 513 2.15 28.54 15.58
C ASP A 513 1.62 27.14 15.86
N PRO A 514 2.49 26.13 15.99
CA PRO A 514 2.06 24.74 16.18
C PRO A 514 1.08 24.57 17.36
N GLU A 515 1.29 25.26 18.48
CA GLU A 515 0.39 25.26 19.64
C GLU A 515 -0.99 25.80 19.29
N ASP A 516 -1.05 26.93 18.57
CA ASP A 516 -2.29 27.56 18.15
C ASP A 516 -3.05 26.70 17.14
N MET A 517 -2.33 26.01 16.25
CA MET A 517 -2.97 25.08 15.32
C MET A 517 -3.60 23.90 16.04
N LEU A 518 -2.90 23.31 17.02
CA LEU A 518 -3.44 22.22 17.84
C LEU A 518 -4.62 22.71 18.72
N SER A 519 -4.50 23.91 19.28
CA SER A 519 -5.59 24.54 20.04
C SER A 519 -6.83 24.78 19.17
N LEU A 520 -6.67 25.24 17.92
CA LEU A 520 -7.77 25.39 16.97
C LEU A 520 -8.43 24.05 16.67
N MET A 521 -7.64 23.03 16.33
CA MET A 521 -8.15 21.67 16.06
C MET A 521 -8.88 21.08 17.27
N ALA A 522 -8.39 21.33 18.49
CA ALA A 522 -9.04 20.91 19.72
C ALA A 522 -10.33 21.68 20.02
N SER A 523 -10.45 22.93 19.55
CA SER A 523 -11.59 23.84 19.83
C SER A 523 -12.83 23.56 18.96
N VAL A 524 -12.65 22.91 17.80
CA VAL A 524 -13.75 22.61 16.88
C VAL A 524 -14.41 21.28 17.21
N ASP A 525 -15.62 21.07 16.70
CA ASP A 525 -16.42 19.88 16.96
C ASP A 525 -16.23 18.81 15.90
N CYS A 526 -15.88 19.17 14.67
CA CYS A 526 -15.67 18.22 13.57
C CYS A 526 -14.64 18.76 12.56
N PHE A 527 -13.77 17.91 12.07
CA PHE A 527 -12.90 18.21 10.94
C PHE A 527 -13.54 17.72 9.64
N VAL A 528 -13.45 18.48 8.56
CA VAL A 528 -14.05 18.12 7.29
C VAL A 528 -13.10 18.37 6.13
N SER A 529 -13.06 17.44 5.14
CA SER A 529 -12.23 17.56 3.95
C SER A 529 -12.89 16.87 2.75
N LEU A 530 -13.46 17.63 1.84
CA LEU A 530 -14.00 17.14 0.58
C LEU A 530 -12.91 17.13 -0.51
N HIS A 531 -11.73 16.66 -0.15
CA HIS A 531 -10.59 16.61 -1.06
C HIS A 531 -10.85 15.64 -2.23
N ARG A 532 -10.24 15.96 -3.38
CA ARG A 532 -10.29 15.08 -4.55
C ARG A 532 -9.19 14.03 -4.56
N SER A 533 -8.10 14.28 -3.86
CA SER A 533 -7.05 13.30 -3.61
C SER A 533 -6.07 13.77 -2.55
N GLU A 534 -5.44 12.82 -1.83
CA GLU A 534 -4.39 13.04 -0.84
C GLU A 534 -3.33 11.94 -0.93
N GLY A 535 -2.08 12.30 -0.73
CA GLY A 535 -1.01 11.30 -0.62
C GLY A 535 -1.05 10.54 0.70
N PHE A 536 -1.54 11.20 1.78
CA PHE A 536 -1.74 10.61 3.11
C PHE A 536 -2.95 11.20 3.85
N GLY A 537 -3.02 12.52 3.99
CA GLY A 537 -4.09 13.18 4.73
C GLY A 537 -3.71 13.56 6.16
N LEU A 538 -2.57 14.24 6.32
CA LEU A 538 -1.99 14.56 7.64
C LEU A 538 -2.96 15.31 8.57
N GLY A 539 -3.71 16.29 8.08
CA GLY A 539 -4.67 17.04 8.89
C GLY A 539 -5.83 16.18 9.41
N MET A 540 -6.29 15.22 8.61
CA MET A 540 -7.30 14.24 9.03
C MET A 540 -6.75 13.33 10.14
N ALA A 541 -5.56 12.76 9.95
CA ALA A 541 -4.92 11.90 10.96
C ALA A 541 -4.64 12.67 12.28
N GLN A 542 -4.23 13.93 12.21
CA GLN A 542 -4.05 14.78 13.40
C GLN A 542 -5.37 15.04 14.11
N SER A 543 -6.46 15.31 13.39
CA SER A 543 -7.79 15.50 13.97
C SER A 543 -8.31 14.23 14.64
N MET A 544 -8.10 13.09 14.02
CA MET A 544 -8.43 11.78 14.60
C MET A 544 -7.60 11.51 15.86
N TYR A 545 -6.30 11.84 15.87
CA TYR A 545 -5.44 11.72 17.06
C TYR A 545 -5.98 12.53 18.25
N ILE A 546 -6.52 13.73 18.00
CA ILE A 546 -7.11 14.62 18.99
C ILE A 546 -8.50 14.15 19.46
N GLY A 547 -9.04 13.08 18.86
CA GLY A 547 -10.38 12.59 19.17
C GLY A 547 -11.49 13.44 18.58
N LYS A 548 -11.28 14.04 17.39
CA LYS A 548 -12.32 14.78 16.67
C LYS A 548 -12.96 13.90 15.61
N PRO A 549 -14.30 13.95 15.45
CA PRO A 549 -14.96 13.35 14.30
C PRO A 549 -14.39 13.92 13.00
N VAL A 550 -14.18 13.06 12.00
CA VAL A 550 -13.66 13.45 10.68
C VAL A 550 -14.62 13.02 9.60
N ILE A 551 -15.06 13.97 8.76
CA ILE A 551 -15.77 13.72 7.51
C ILE A 551 -14.77 13.93 6.38
N ALA A 552 -14.57 12.95 5.51
CA ALA A 552 -13.65 13.10 4.39
C ALA A 552 -14.04 12.22 3.20
N THR A 553 -13.60 12.62 2.00
CA THR A 553 -13.76 11.79 0.81
C THR A 553 -13.14 10.41 1.03
N GLY A 554 -13.88 9.34 0.74
CA GLY A 554 -13.46 7.94 0.91
C GLY A 554 -12.44 7.48 -0.15
N TYR A 555 -11.43 8.30 -0.48
CA TYR A 555 -10.50 8.06 -1.58
C TYR A 555 -9.07 8.48 -1.26
N SER A 556 -8.13 7.70 -1.78
CA SER A 556 -6.68 7.93 -1.79
C SER A 556 -5.94 7.61 -0.48
N GLY A 557 -4.94 8.40 -0.10
CA GLY A 557 -4.01 8.06 0.97
C GLY A 557 -4.60 8.02 2.38
N ASN A 558 -5.69 8.73 2.63
CA ASN A 558 -6.38 8.70 3.92
C ASN A 558 -7.06 7.34 4.20
N MET A 559 -7.34 6.54 3.18
CA MET A 559 -7.91 5.20 3.33
C MET A 559 -6.96 4.18 3.99
N ASP A 560 -5.71 4.55 4.22
CA ASP A 560 -4.77 3.72 4.98
C ASP A 560 -5.03 3.74 6.51
N PHE A 561 -5.85 4.68 7.00
CA PHE A 561 -6.17 4.83 8.42
C PHE A 561 -7.63 5.23 8.70
N MET A 562 -8.40 5.61 7.68
CA MET A 562 -9.82 5.93 7.81
C MET A 562 -10.69 4.76 7.35
N THR A 563 -11.67 4.40 8.18
CA THR A 563 -12.64 3.33 7.93
C THR A 563 -14.04 3.79 8.30
N ASP A 564 -15.06 3.00 7.95
CA ASP A 564 -16.45 3.29 8.36
C ASP A 564 -16.65 3.19 9.88
N GLU A 565 -15.78 2.50 10.61
CA GLU A 565 -15.88 2.39 12.07
C GLU A 565 -15.36 3.63 12.80
N ASN A 566 -14.39 4.34 12.20
CA ASN A 566 -13.65 5.44 12.86
C ASN A 566 -13.81 6.80 12.20
N SER A 567 -14.57 6.90 11.11
CA SER A 567 -14.74 8.15 10.34
C SER A 567 -16.06 8.19 9.58
N PHE A 568 -16.34 9.33 8.93
CA PHE A 568 -17.48 9.53 8.05
C PHE A 568 -16.97 9.70 6.62
N LEU A 569 -17.04 8.61 5.85
CA LEU A 569 -16.49 8.54 4.49
C LEU A 569 -17.52 9.01 3.47
N VAL A 570 -17.20 10.09 2.76
CA VAL A 570 -18.04 10.60 1.66
C VAL A 570 -17.83 9.74 0.42
N ASN A 571 -18.90 9.27 -0.18
CA ASN A 571 -18.90 8.60 -1.47
C ASN A 571 -18.31 9.50 -2.56
N PHE A 572 -17.83 8.92 -3.63
CA PHE A 572 -17.20 9.67 -4.73
C PHE A 572 -17.36 8.94 -6.07
N GLU A 573 -17.16 9.68 -7.14
CA GLU A 573 -16.93 9.16 -8.49
C GLU A 573 -15.52 9.56 -8.95
N LEU A 574 -14.88 8.71 -9.76
CA LEU A 574 -13.62 9.08 -10.39
C LEU A 574 -13.88 9.90 -11.63
N VAL A 575 -13.29 11.08 -11.70
CA VAL A 575 -13.43 11.99 -12.84
C VAL A 575 -12.05 12.33 -13.42
N GLU A 576 -12.02 12.51 -14.74
CA GLU A 576 -10.81 12.90 -15.47
C GLU A 576 -10.57 14.41 -15.33
N LEU A 577 -9.31 14.80 -15.10
CA LEU A 577 -8.87 16.19 -15.11
C LEU A 577 -9.02 16.77 -16.52
N GLN A 578 -9.84 17.80 -16.65
CA GLN A 578 -10.14 18.44 -17.92
C GLN A 578 -9.06 19.43 -18.38
N GLU A 579 -8.20 19.87 -17.46
CA GLU A 579 -7.08 20.79 -17.68
C GLU A 579 -5.88 20.46 -16.78
N ASP A 580 -4.77 21.11 -17.01
CA ASP A 580 -3.55 20.96 -16.20
C ASP A 580 -3.66 21.79 -14.91
N TYR A 581 -3.52 21.12 -13.78
CA TYR A 581 -3.35 21.74 -12.46
C TYR A 581 -1.94 21.44 -11.94
N LYS A 582 -0.94 22.14 -12.41
CA LYS A 582 0.46 21.83 -12.10
C LYS A 582 0.69 21.48 -10.63
N PRO A 583 1.30 20.30 -10.32
CA PRO A 583 2.03 19.40 -11.22
C PRO A 583 1.17 18.33 -11.90
N TYR A 584 -0.15 18.31 -11.70
CA TYR A 584 -1.10 17.31 -12.22
C TYR A 584 -1.45 17.63 -13.67
N GLU A 585 -1.29 16.64 -14.54
CA GLU A 585 -1.50 16.77 -15.98
C GLU A 585 -2.94 16.37 -16.33
N LYS A 586 -3.54 17.07 -17.30
CA LYS A 586 -4.83 16.70 -17.91
C LYS A 586 -4.86 15.21 -18.26
N GLY A 587 -6.01 14.57 -18.15
CA GLY A 587 -6.19 13.15 -18.41
C GLY A 587 -5.90 12.24 -17.22
N ASN A 588 -5.37 12.78 -16.11
CA ASN A 588 -5.30 12.05 -14.85
C ASN A 588 -6.68 11.95 -14.19
N MET A 589 -6.81 11.02 -13.25
CA MET A 589 -8.05 10.80 -12.50
C MET A 589 -7.90 11.27 -11.06
N TRP A 590 -8.97 11.84 -10.51
CA TRP A 590 -9.15 12.09 -9.08
C TRP A 590 -10.61 11.84 -8.68
N ALA A 591 -10.91 11.86 -7.38
CA ALA A 591 -12.28 11.71 -6.90
C ALA A 591 -13.04 13.03 -6.99
N GLU A 592 -14.28 12.99 -7.46
CA GLU A 592 -15.28 14.03 -7.20
C GLU A 592 -16.17 13.53 -6.05
N PRO A 593 -16.14 14.17 -4.87
CA PRO A 593 -16.95 13.77 -3.73
C PRO A 593 -18.45 13.91 -4.05
N ASP A 594 -19.26 12.95 -3.60
CA ASP A 594 -20.70 13.03 -3.67
C ASP A 594 -21.19 14.17 -2.78
N PHE A 595 -21.72 15.20 -3.43
CA PHE A 595 -22.14 16.43 -2.79
C PHE A 595 -23.28 16.22 -1.79
N ASP A 596 -24.32 15.47 -2.19
CA ASP A 596 -25.49 15.26 -1.34
C ASP A 596 -25.15 14.37 -0.15
N HIS A 597 -24.34 13.35 -0.35
CA HIS A 597 -23.84 12.51 0.75
C HIS A 597 -22.96 13.31 1.73
N ALA A 598 -22.13 14.23 1.23
CA ALA A 598 -21.35 15.13 2.12
C ALA A 598 -22.28 16.00 2.99
N VAL A 599 -23.35 16.55 2.42
CA VAL A 599 -24.38 17.31 3.14
C VAL A 599 -25.08 16.44 4.20
N GLU A 600 -25.45 15.22 3.84
CA GLU A 600 -26.07 14.26 4.77
C GLU A 600 -25.15 13.94 5.95
N LEU A 601 -23.87 13.66 5.70
CA LEU A 601 -22.90 13.36 6.75
C LEU A 601 -22.62 14.55 7.67
N MET A 602 -22.60 15.79 7.15
CA MET A 602 -22.49 16.98 7.98
C MET A 602 -23.71 17.11 8.93
N ARG A 603 -24.93 16.92 8.41
CA ARG A 603 -26.14 16.91 9.23
C ARG A 603 -26.15 15.78 10.24
N LEU A 604 -25.70 14.59 9.84
CA LEU A 604 -25.62 13.42 10.72
C LEU A 604 -24.71 13.70 11.93
N VAL A 605 -23.48 14.20 11.69
CA VAL A 605 -22.52 14.53 12.75
C VAL A 605 -23.05 15.63 13.67
N TYR A 606 -23.77 16.60 13.12
CA TYR A 606 -24.41 17.66 13.91
C TYR A 606 -25.54 17.12 14.78
N ASN A 607 -26.42 16.24 14.27
CA ASN A 607 -27.62 15.74 14.93
C ASN A 607 -27.33 14.56 15.88
N ASP A 608 -26.46 13.65 15.50
CA ASP A 608 -26.10 12.46 16.29
C ASP A 608 -24.69 12.58 16.90
N ARG A 609 -24.60 13.36 17.97
CA ARG A 609 -23.33 13.60 18.69
C ARG A 609 -22.77 12.32 19.31
N ALA A 610 -23.64 11.41 19.73
CA ALA A 610 -23.20 10.16 20.34
C ALA A 610 -22.54 9.22 19.31
N LEU A 611 -23.05 9.17 18.09
CA LEU A 611 -22.38 8.45 16.99
C LEU A 611 -21.06 9.09 16.64
N ALA A 612 -21.04 10.41 16.50
CA ALA A 612 -19.84 11.17 16.15
C ALA A 612 -18.72 10.96 17.19
N GLU A 613 -19.06 11.03 18.47
CA GLU A 613 -18.12 10.78 19.58
C GLU A 613 -17.59 9.35 19.61
N ARG A 614 -18.44 8.33 19.43
CA ARG A 614 -18.00 6.92 19.37
C ARG A 614 -16.98 6.70 18.26
N LYS A 615 -17.26 7.21 17.04
CA LYS A 615 -16.31 7.10 15.92
C LYS A 615 -15.02 7.87 16.19
N ALA A 616 -15.09 9.04 16.81
CA ALA A 616 -13.92 9.82 17.17
C ALA A 616 -13.04 9.12 18.22
N GLN A 617 -13.63 8.48 19.23
CA GLN A 617 -12.91 7.67 20.22
C GLN A 617 -12.23 6.47 19.58
N GLN A 618 -12.90 5.79 18.63
CA GLN A 618 -12.27 4.71 17.88
C GLN A 618 -11.12 5.24 17.02
N ALA A 619 -11.31 6.37 16.34
CA ALA A 619 -10.29 7.04 15.55
C ALA A 619 -9.03 7.39 16.35
N GLU A 620 -9.21 7.98 17.54
CA GLU A 620 -8.12 8.33 18.45
C GLU A 620 -7.31 7.08 18.84
N LYS A 621 -7.99 6.01 19.20
CA LYS A 621 -7.37 4.74 19.56
C LYS A 621 -6.57 4.14 18.39
N ASP A 622 -7.16 4.11 17.19
CA ASP A 622 -6.52 3.55 16.00
C ASP A 622 -5.26 4.34 15.63
N ILE A 623 -5.36 5.67 15.55
CA ILE A 623 -4.22 6.54 15.19
C ILE A 623 -3.10 6.45 16.22
N LYS A 624 -3.42 6.51 17.52
CA LYS A 624 -2.43 6.40 18.60
C LYS A 624 -1.72 5.04 18.63
N ASN A 625 -2.37 3.98 18.20
CA ASN A 625 -1.77 2.65 18.09
C ASN A 625 -0.97 2.48 16.81
N GLU A 626 -1.59 2.71 15.64
CA GLU A 626 -1.01 2.36 14.34
C GLU A 626 0.01 3.37 13.83
N LEU A 627 -0.20 4.65 14.11
CA LEU A 627 0.65 5.75 13.65
C LEU A 627 1.52 6.33 14.76
N SER A 628 1.68 5.62 15.88
CA SER A 628 2.59 6.03 16.94
C SER A 628 4.05 6.03 16.47
N PRO A 629 4.91 6.89 17.02
CA PRO A 629 6.33 6.89 16.71
C PRO A 629 6.99 5.54 17.00
N GLN A 630 6.51 4.80 18.00
CA GLN A 630 7.02 3.47 18.35
C GLN A 630 6.66 2.43 17.28
N ALA A 631 5.41 2.41 16.79
CA ALA A 631 4.97 1.48 15.76
C ALA A 631 5.73 1.72 14.44
N ILE A 632 5.77 2.97 13.98
CA ILE A 632 6.46 3.32 12.74
C ILE A 632 7.98 3.20 12.88
N GLY A 633 8.56 3.55 14.04
CA GLY A 633 9.97 3.33 14.33
C GLY A 633 10.37 1.86 14.24
N ALA A 634 9.52 0.96 14.73
CA ALA A 634 9.74 -0.49 14.61
C ALA A 634 9.70 -0.96 13.15
N GLU A 635 8.77 -0.46 12.32
CA GLU A 635 8.71 -0.74 10.88
C GLU A 635 9.99 -0.26 10.18
N MET A 636 10.39 0.99 10.44
CA MET A 636 11.63 1.55 9.91
C MET A 636 12.86 0.72 10.32
N GLN A 637 12.96 0.38 11.60
CA GLN A 637 14.07 -0.42 12.10
C GLN A 637 14.15 -1.80 11.44
N ALA A 638 13.01 -2.46 11.28
CA ALA A 638 12.93 -3.77 10.64
C ALA A 638 13.43 -3.69 9.19
N ARG A 639 12.98 -2.68 8.43
CA ARG A 639 13.39 -2.51 7.04
C ARG A 639 14.87 -2.12 6.91
N ILE A 640 15.35 -1.21 7.75
CA ILE A 640 16.76 -0.78 7.79
C ILE A 640 17.69 -1.97 8.09
N LYS A 641 17.34 -2.82 9.06
CA LYS A 641 18.12 -4.04 9.36
C LYS A 641 18.11 -5.00 8.19
N GLN A 642 16.95 -5.24 7.57
CA GLN A 642 16.85 -6.11 6.40
C GLN A 642 17.74 -5.62 5.24
N ILE A 643 17.82 -4.31 5.01
CA ILE A 643 18.68 -3.72 3.97
C ILE A 643 20.17 -3.90 4.32
N TYR A 644 20.53 -3.78 5.59
CA TYR A 644 21.93 -3.88 6.04
C TYR A 644 22.42 -5.32 6.10
N GLU A 645 21.55 -6.26 6.41
CA GLU A 645 21.88 -7.70 6.55
C GLU A 645 21.88 -8.44 5.19
N GLY A 646 21.32 -7.82 4.14
CA GLY A 646 21.37 -8.33 2.76
C GLY A 646 20.18 -9.03 2.26
#